data_0418fc9c1e5f8f1ca2c7416437748156
#
_entry.id   0418fc9c1e5f8f1ca2c7416437748156
#
_cell.length_a   1.000
_cell.length_b   1.000
_cell.length_c   1.000
_cell.angle_alpha   90.00
_cell.angle_beta   90.00
_cell.angle_gamma   90.00
#
_symmetry.space_group_name_H-M   'P 1'
#
loop_
_entity.id
_entity.type
_entity.pdbx_description
1 polymer ?
#
loop_
_entity_poly.entity_id
_entity_poly.type
_entity_poly.pdbx_seq_one_letter_code
_entity_poly.pdbx_strand_id
1 'polypeptide(L)'
;MGYVRRDEWDRHYADGRGYRRLGQAERALLGEHVPAPANGRALDVGCGTGELAAYLGALGYVVDAVDFADSALARARAEQAGAVGVRWLCLDIAREDAAELSDDGYDLIAFRLAYPFFGDRQRVLHTLAGWLRPGGGIVVITPVAADTPAERRDSALDEDEIRLLTEGWKAAQRFDADGLAVLVLRDALREFSAVEKEGQPPAQAVAGACMVVTDAFGRVLLGRSRDGMWELPGGGVERGEGFTEAAGRELAEEAGLICRGEDAHLVTILHDDRGPLRRLSGVVRAVAWSGELAVREEGFERWEWHDLHALAALGRIFAPSAAALDAVWPGVLPGLPPVHAYLMAGQRPPVGGEPPQAARLRRQMTERILRRGYALSAPVREALENVARHRYIPEVRLETAYDDDLAVVTSRDKAGRAVSSVSASWLQGVMIDGLRPEPGMTMLEVGSGGFNAELVAYVVGPRGRVVTVDLDPYVVRRTQRLTAEAGSGRVTAILGDGALGAPDHVPADGFDGIVITHNVWDIAPAWRDQLAEGRYLVLPLELHGYTRAIALQRRGNVLEAGPGDWTFCGFIRDRGSAARTTPTVDLPGGLQLRFEDGIPADTVGLEQALQGPRYELATGVNVAGNESFETLQLLLATTLEGFCRLALDHERDGGLAAVPDSTAAAAILGEGSMAYLTYVKVRDGDTPAERRSEFVVHAVGPTREGLAEQMAARVRAWDNTVRATGYPRLSVHPAGTADRDLPDGHVLDKTTSRMIFHWPGLDEDMRGTAAGLTNAGDDR
;
A
#
# COMPACT_ATOMS: atom_id res chain seq x y z
N MET A 1 -4.17 17.74 1.65
CA MET A 1 -4.13 17.56 3.12
C MET A 1 -5.54 17.76 3.65
N GLY A 2 -6.27 16.73 4.01
CA GLY A 2 -7.63 16.90 4.52
C GLY A 2 -7.77 16.63 6.02
N TYR A 3 -6.87 15.85 6.62
CA TYR A 3 -6.99 15.43 8.00
C TYR A 3 -6.18 16.32 8.94
N VAL A 4 -6.84 16.92 9.91
CA VAL A 4 -6.23 17.69 11.02
C VAL A 4 -6.40 16.88 12.29
N ARG A 5 -5.34 16.73 13.08
CA ARG A 5 -5.34 15.88 14.28
C ARG A 5 -6.19 16.46 15.41
N ARG A 6 -6.66 15.57 16.28
CA ARG A 6 -7.48 15.92 17.45
C ARG A 6 -6.84 17.01 18.33
N ASP A 7 -5.53 16.85 18.60
CA ASP A 7 -4.80 17.81 19.44
C ASP A 7 -4.61 19.20 18.80
N GLU A 8 -4.62 19.27 17.48
CA GLU A 8 -4.58 20.56 16.74
C GLU A 8 -5.93 21.25 16.80
N TRP A 9 -7.03 20.51 16.66
CA TRP A 9 -8.37 21.02 16.83
C TRP A 9 -8.65 21.45 18.26
N ASP A 10 -8.24 20.65 19.26
CA ASP A 10 -8.37 21.04 20.66
C ASP A 10 -7.64 22.35 20.96
N ARG A 11 -6.42 22.52 20.48
CA ARG A 11 -5.68 23.79 20.60
C ARG A 11 -6.38 24.93 19.89
N HIS A 12 -6.90 24.69 18.67
CA HIS A 12 -7.62 25.70 17.90
C HIS A 12 -8.81 26.27 18.68
N TYR A 13 -9.64 25.42 19.28
CA TYR A 13 -10.81 25.85 20.07
C TYR A 13 -10.41 26.38 21.43
N ALA A 14 -9.40 25.84 22.10
CA ALA A 14 -8.87 26.32 23.37
C ALA A 14 -8.30 27.74 23.26
N ASP A 15 -7.66 28.06 22.13
CA ASP A 15 -7.16 29.43 21.81
C ASP A 15 -8.28 30.44 21.50
N GLY A 16 -9.54 30.06 21.63
CA GLY A 16 -10.69 30.91 21.33
C GLY A 16 -10.98 31.08 19.86
N ARG A 17 -10.24 30.40 19.00
CA ARG A 17 -10.49 30.40 17.55
C ARG A 17 -11.77 29.62 17.26
N GLY A 18 -12.42 29.93 16.17
CA GLY A 18 -13.63 29.25 15.71
C GLY A 18 -13.83 29.52 14.24
N TYR A 19 -14.73 28.77 13.67
CA TYR A 19 -15.10 28.96 12.26
C TYR A 19 -16.21 30.03 12.15
N ARG A 20 -16.56 30.31 10.91
CA ARG A 20 -17.59 31.22 10.51
C ARG A 20 -18.94 30.90 11.19
N ARG A 21 -19.59 31.91 11.73
CA ARG A 21 -20.93 31.79 12.35
C ARG A 21 -21.98 31.37 11.33
N LEU A 22 -22.99 30.66 11.83
CA LEU A 22 -24.12 30.22 11.00
C LEU A 22 -24.91 31.45 10.47
N GLY A 23 -24.82 31.68 9.15
CA GLY A 23 -25.40 32.86 8.49
C GLY A 23 -26.92 32.82 8.37
N GLN A 24 -27.53 33.99 8.09
CA GLN A 24 -28.99 34.10 7.90
C GLN A 24 -29.43 33.32 6.64
N ALA A 25 -28.64 33.35 5.56
CA ALA A 25 -28.92 32.61 4.32
C ALA A 25 -28.89 31.10 4.56
N GLU A 26 -27.86 30.58 5.26
CA GLU A 26 -27.78 29.18 5.65
C GLU A 26 -29.00 28.75 6.48
N ARG A 27 -29.41 29.57 7.48
CA ARG A 27 -30.62 29.30 8.29
C ARG A 27 -31.87 29.23 7.44
N ALA A 28 -32.05 30.17 6.52
CA ALA A 28 -33.22 30.18 5.62
C ALA A 28 -33.31 28.90 4.78
N LEU A 29 -32.19 28.49 4.17
CA LEU A 29 -32.11 27.25 3.38
C LEU A 29 -32.38 26.00 4.22
N LEU A 30 -31.79 25.91 5.40
CA LEU A 30 -32.07 24.80 6.32
C LEU A 30 -33.53 24.75 6.76
N GLY A 31 -34.14 25.89 7.10
CA GLY A 31 -35.56 25.96 7.49
C GLY A 31 -36.52 25.59 6.35
N GLU A 32 -36.18 25.92 5.11
CA GLU A 32 -36.99 25.62 3.92
C GLU A 32 -36.83 24.16 3.46
N HIS A 33 -35.59 23.66 3.41
CA HIS A 33 -35.30 22.39 2.76
C HIS A 33 -35.15 21.21 3.71
N VAL A 34 -34.92 21.43 5.01
CA VAL A 34 -34.80 20.35 6.02
C VAL A 34 -35.62 20.68 7.27
N PRO A 35 -36.95 20.92 7.16
CA PRO A 35 -37.81 21.13 8.30
C PRO A 35 -37.87 19.85 9.16
N ALA A 36 -37.94 20.01 10.51
CA ALA A 36 -38.01 18.86 11.40
C ALA A 36 -39.36 18.15 11.28
N PRO A 37 -39.38 16.82 11.03
CA PRO A 37 -40.59 16.04 11.17
C PRO A 37 -41.01 15.92 12.66
N ALA A 38 -42.22 15.44 12.92
CA ALA A 38 -42.66 15.16 14.28
C ALA A 38 -41.72 14.13 14.96
N ASN A 39 -41.15 14.50 16.12
CA ASN A 39 -40.12 13.73 16.80
C ASN A 39 -38.84 13.47 15.95
N GLY A 40 -38.50 14.44 15.11
CA GLY A 40 -37.33 14.36 14.23
C GLY A 40 -36.03 14.26 15.00
N ARG A 41 -35.14 13.42 14.57
CA ARG A 41 -33.77 13.30 15.10
C ARG A 41 -32.75 13.80 14.09
N ALA A 42 -31.77 14.56 14.56
CA ALA A 42 -30.67 15.03 13.76
C ALA A 42 -29.31 14.67 14.38
N LEU A 43 -28.33 14.42 13.51
CA LEU A 43 -26.93 14.25 13.89
C LEU A 43 -26.13 15.40 13.29
N ASP A 44 -25.47 16.20 14.12
CA ASP A 44 -24.54 17.24 13.67
C ASP A 44 -23.11 16.74 13.82
N VAL A 45 -22.45 16.45 12.70
CA VAL A 45 -21.14 15.80 12.61
C VAL A 45 -20.03 16.83 12.49
N GLY A 46 -19.12 16.86 13.48
CA GLY A 46 -18.10 17.90 13.59
C GLY A 46 -18.74 19.21 14.01
N CYS A 47 -19.52 19.19 15.09
CA CYS A 47 -20.40 20.29 15.51
C CYS A 47 -19.66 21.56 15.98
N GLY A 48 -18.36 21.48 16.27
CA GLY A 48 -17.55 22.61 16.71
C GLY A 48 -18.16 23.32 17.93
N THR A 49 -18.44 24.62 17.81
CA THR A 49 -19.07 25.42 18.87
C THR A 49 -20.60 25.33 18.90
N GLY A 50 -21.19 24.38 18.16
CA GLY A 50 -22.57 23.94 18.30
C GLY A 50 -23.64 24.85 17.71
N GLU A 51 -23.31 25.84 16.88
CA GLU A 51 -24.29 26.78 16.32
C GLU A 51 -25.33 26.09 15.42
N LEU A 52 -24.90 25.10 14.60
CA LEU A 52 -25.82 24.32 13.79
C LEU A 52 -26.71 23.43 14.65
N ALA A 53 -26.13 22.68 15.60
CA ALA A 53 -26.89 21.85 16.53
C ALA A 53 -27.97 22.63 17.28
N ALA A 54 -27.63 23.82 17.82
CA ALA A 54 -28.59 24.69 18.49
C ALA A 54 -29.70 25.15 17.52
N TYR A 55 -29.38 25.49 16.29
CA TYR A 55 -30.37 25.88 15.28
C TYR A 55 -31.29 24.71 14.89
N LEU A 56 -30.75 23.51 14.68
CA LEU A 56 -31.56 22.31 14.42
C LEU A 56 -32.49 21.99 15.60
N GLY A 57 -32.03 22.15 16.86
CA GLY A 57 -32.87 22.04 18.02
C GLY A 57 -34.00 23.05 18.01
N ALA A 58 -33.76 24.32 17.62
CA ALA A 58 -34.76 25.34 17.46
C ALA A 58 -35.77 25.07 16.31
N LEU A 59 -35.38 24.31 15.30
CA LEU A 59 -36.28 23.81 14.25
C LEU A 59 -37.17 22.65 14.74
N GLY A 60 -36.91 22.07 15.92
CA GLY A 60 -37.70 20.99 16.50
C GLY A 60 -37.06 19.59 16.42
N TYR A 61 -35.81 19.49 16.03
CA TYR A 61 -35.05 18.21 16.09
C TYR A 61 -34.58 17.90 17.52
N VAL A 62 -34.53 16.62 17.85
CA VAL A 62 -33.66 16.12 18.92
C VAL A 62 -32.30 15.86 18.30
N VAL A 63 -31.27 16.54 18.77
CA VAL A 63 -29.97 16.60 18.09
C VAL A 63 -28.91 15.89 18.91
N ASP A 64 -28.19 14.96 18.26
CA ASP A 64 -26.91 14.45 18.72
C ASP A 64 -25.83 15.28 18.04
N ALA A 65 -25.07 16.05 18.79
CA ALA A 65 -24.01 16.91 18.28
C ALA A 65 -22.65 16.31 18.68
N VAL A 66 -21.92 15.89 17.67
CA VAL A 66 -20.70 15.10 17.83
C VAL A 66 -19.49 15.90 17.37
N ASP A 67 -18.48 15.98 18.23
CA ASP A 67 -17.15 16.46 17.86
C ASP A 67 -16.09 15.66 18.63
N PHE A 68 -14.92 15.48 18.04
CA PHE A 68 -13.85 14.75 18.69
C PHE A 68 -12.95 15.65 19.57
N ALA A 69 -13.09 16.98 19.47
CA ALA A 69 -12.35 17.96 20.25
C ALA A 69 -13.11 18.33 21.54
N ASP A 70 -12.57 18.00 22.72
CA ASP A 70 -13.18 18.31 24.01
C ASP A 70 -13.34 19.80 24.24
N SER A 71 -12.38 20.62 23.79
CA SER A 71 -12.42 22.09 23.89
C SER A 71 -13.54 22.71 23.05
N ALA A 72 -13.85 22.12 21.87
CA ALA A 72 -14.98 22.53 21.06
C ALA A 72 -16.30 22.32 21.79
N LEU A 73 -16.50 21.13 22.37
CA LEU A 73 -17.70 20.79 23.11
C LEU A 73 -17.86 21.57 24.42
N ALA A 74 -16.76 21.89 25.12
CA ALA A 74 -16.78 22.75 26.28
C ALA A 74 -17.31 24.15 25.92
N ARG A 75 -16.84 24.69 24.77
CA ARG A 75 -17.34 25.95 24.23
C ARG A 75 -18.80 25.85 23.76
N ALA A 76 -19.14 24.77 23.05
CA ALA A 76 -20.51 24.55 22.60
C ALA A 76 -21.50 24.57 23.75
N ARG A 77 -21.22 23.88 24.87
CA ARG A 77 -22.04 23.88 26.05
C ARG A 77 -22.15 25.27 26.69
N ALA A 78 -21.08 26.07 26.67
CA ALA A 78 -21.07 27.42 27.24
C ALA A 78 -21.80 28.44 26.33
N GLU A 79 -21.46 28.44 25.03
CA GLU A 79 -22.00 29.40 24.04
C GLU A 79 -23.47 29.11 23.71
N GLN A 80 -23.89 27.84 23.74
CA GLN A 80 -25.25 27.37 23.44
C GLN A 80 -26.00 26.87 24.69
N ALA A 81 -25.76 27.47 25.86
CA ALA A 81 -26.36 27.07 27.13
C ALA A 81 -27.92 27.08 27.13
N GLY A 82 -28.53 27.82 26.21
CA GLY A 82 -30.00 27.86 26.02
C GLY A 82 -30.52 26.86 24.97
N ALA A 83 -29.70 26.05 24.35
CA ALA A 83 -30.14 25.10 23.34
C ALA A 83 -30.97 23.97 23.97
N VAL A 84 -32.15 23.73 23.43
CA VAL A 84 -33.08 22.69 23.89
C VAL A 84 -32.99 21.49 22.99
N GLY A 85 -32.97 20.27 23.55
CA GLY A 85 -33.01 19.04 22.78
C GLY A 85 -31.68 18.67 22.14
N VAL A 86 -30.55 19.21 22.59
CA VAL A 86 -29.20 18.92 22.07
C VAL A 86 -28.40 18.10 23.08
N ARG A 87 -27.85 16.97 22.65
CA ARG A 87 -26.90 16.12 23.38
C ARG A 87 -25.50 16.32 22.79
N TRP A 88 -24.55 16.73 23.61
CA TRP A 88 -23.17 17.01 23.22
C TRP A 88 -22.29 15.80 23.52
N LEU A 89 -21.69 15.20 22.47
CA LEU A 89 -20.96 13.94 22.54
C LEU A 89 -19.53 14.15 22.05
N CYS A 90 -18.56 13.76 22.89
CA CYS A 90 -17.16 13.70 22.49
C CYS A 90 -16.88 12.33 21.84
N LEU A 91 -16.79 12.30 20.52
CA LEU A 91 -16.65 11.06 19.76
C LEU A 91 -15.98 11.33 18.42
N ASP A 92 -14.99 10.54 18.03
CA ASP A 92 -14.47 10.49 16.67
C ASP A 92 -15.32 9.53 15.82
N ILE A 93 -16.36 10.08 15.18
CA ILE A 93 -17.33 9.31 14.40
C ILE A 93 -16.72 8.55 13.21
N ALA A 94 -15.49 8.88 12.80
CA ALA A 94 -14.80 8.19 11.74
C ALA A 94 -14.04 6.95 12.23
N ARG A 95 -13.79 6.82 13.54
CA ARG A 95 -12.87 5.84 14.13
C ARG A 95 -13.43 5.04 15.28
N GLU A 96 -14.29 5.64 16.10
CA GLU A 96 -14.85 5.01 17.28
C GLU A 96 -16.13 4.22 16.96
N ASP A 97 -16.40 3.19 17.74
CA ASP A 97 -17.66 2.46 17.63
C ASP A 97 -18.81 3.35 18.09
N ALA A 98 -19.59 3.79 17.13
CA ALA A 98 -20.73 4.67 17.34
C ALA A 98 -22.08 3.91 17.26
N ALA A 99 -22.09 2.60 17.57
CA ALA A 99 -23.27 1.76 17.47
C ALA A 99 -24.47 2.33 18.23
N GLU A 100 -24.26 2.90 19.42
CA GLU A 100 -25.33 3.53 20.21
C GLU A 100 -26.03 4.71 19.50
N LEU A 101 -25.36 5.37 18.54
CA LEU A 101 -25.94 6.45 17.74
C LEU A 101 -26.79 5.91 16.58
N SER A 102 -26.51 4.70 16.10
CA SER A 102 -27.19 4.10 14.94
C SER A 102 -28.53 3.43 15.27
N ASP A 103 -28.79 3.05 16.52
CA ASP A 103 -29.91 2.20 16.91
C ASP A 103 -31.31 2.76 16.56
N ASP A 104 -31.51 4.05 16.77
CA ASP A 104 -32.80 4.72 16.49
C ASP A 104 -32.89 5.40 15.12
N GLY A 105 -31.77 5.55 14.43
CA GLY A 105 -31.66 6.25 13.16
C GLY A 105 -31.94 7.76 13.20
N TYR A 106 -31.64 8.46 12.12
CA TYR A 106 -31.76 9.92 11.98
C TYR A 106 -32.62 10.32 10.79
N ASP A 107 -33.38 11.40 10.97
CA ASP A 107 -34.12 12.04 9.87
C ASP A 107 -33.22 13.04 9.12
N LEU A 108 -32.19 13.56 9.79
CA LEU A 108 -31.20 14.47 9.23
C LEU A 108 -29.79 14.15 9.75
N ILE A 109 -28.82 14.07 8.87
CA ILE A 109 -27.41 14.08 9.23
C ILE A 109 -26.76 15.30 8.56
N ALA A 110 -26.06 16.12 9.34
CA ALA A 110 -25.53 17.38 8.86
C ALA A 110 -24.02 17.47 9.07
N PHE A 111 -23.33 17.97 8.06
CA PHE A 111 -21.92 18.36 8.10
C PHE A 111 -21.83 19.83 7.77
N ARG A 112 -21.36 20.65 8.69
CA ARG A 112 -21.14 22.07 8.42
C ARG A 112 -19.66 22.42 8.62
N LEU A 113 -19.00 22.75 7.51
CA LEU A 113 -17.56 23.09 7.48
C LEU A 113 -16.65 21.99 8.04
N ALA A 114 -17.14 20.75 8.11
CA ALA A 114 -16.47 19.61 8.69
C ALA A 114 -16.08 18.53 7.64
N TYR A 115 -16.92 18.33 6.63
CA TYR A 115 -16.76 17.23 5.66
C TYR A 115 -15.39 17.20 4.94
N PRO A 116 -14.78 18.34 4.52
CA PRO A 116 -13.45 18.32 3.90
C PRO A 116 -12.33 17.77 4.78
N PHE A 117 -12.51 17.74 6.08
CA PHE A 117 -11.47 17.31 7.04
C PHE A 117 -11.47 15.81 7.35
N PHE A 118 -12.43 15.05 6.84
CA PHE A 118 -12.43 13.59 6.98
C PHE A 118 -11.45 12.95 6.00
N GLY A 119 -10.60 12.04 6.49
CA GLY A 119 -9.61 11.34 5.66
C GLY A 119 -10.24 10.39 4.63
N ASP A 120 -11.24 9.58 5.07
CA ASP A 120 -12.01 8.69 4.21
C ASP A 120 -13.47 9.16 4.15
N ARG A 121 -13.69 10.25 3.43
CA ARG A 121 -14.98 10.94 3.33
C ARG A 121 -16.09 10.04 2.78
N GLN A 122 -15.79 9.22 1.77
CA GLN A 122 -16.77 8.34 1.14
C GLN A 122 -17.22 7.23 2.08
N ARG A 123 -16.31 6.65 2.86
CA ARG A 123 -16.65 5.64 3.87
C ARG A 123 -17.53 6.24 4.96
N VAL A 124 -17.15 7.40 5.50
CA VAL A 124 -17.94 8.09 6.54
C VAL A 124 -19.35 8.39 6.02
N LEU A 125 -19.46 8.97 4.82
CA LEU A 125 -20.76 9.27 4.20
C LEU A 125 -21.60 8.00 3.99
N HIS A 126 -21.00 6.93 3.48
CA HIS A 126 -21.69 5.66 3.24
C HIS A 126 -22.19 5.05 4.56
N THR A 127 -21.35 5.03 5.59
CA THR A 127 -21.72 4.52 6.92
C THR A 127 -22.90 5.32 7.50
N LEU A 128 -22.79 6.63 7.50
CA LEU A 128 -23.82 7.50 8.06
C LEU A 128 -25.11 7.51 7.24
N ALA A 129 -25.02 7.38 5.92
CA ALA A 129 -26.21 7.17 5.09
C ALA A 129 -26.98 5.89 5.49
N GLY A 130 -26.28 4.89 6.03
CA GLY A 130 -26.89 3.69 6.62
C GLY A 130 -27.73 3.96 7.87
N TRP A 131 -27.47 5.05 8.58
CA TRP A 131 -28.20 5.45 9.81
C TRP A 131 -29.42 6.33 9.52
N LEU A 132 -29.68 6.67 8.25
CA LEU A 132 -30.87 7.44 7.89
C LEU A 132 -32.14 6.60 8.00
N ARG A 133 -33.16 7.20 8.59
CA ARG A 133 -34.53 6.70 8.54
C ARG A 133 -35.12 6.80 7.12
N PRO A 134 -36.13 6.04 6.78
CA PRO A 134 -36.84 6.21 5.51
C PRO A 134 -37.28 7.67 5.30
N GLY A 135 -36.86 8.27 4.19
CA GLY A 135 -37.13 9.68 3.88
C GLY A 135 -36.18 10.69 4.54
N GLY A 136 -35.24 10.23 5.34
CA GLY A 136 -34.18 11.06 5.91
C GLY A 136 -33.17 11.53 4.86
N GLY A 137 -32.37 12.54 5.22
CA GLY A 137 -31.40 13.13 4.30
C GLY A 137 -30.09 13.56 4.96
N ILE A 138 -29.11 13.80 4.12
CA ILE A 138 -27.82 14.37 4.53
C ILE A 138 -27.71 15.79 4.00
N VAL A 139 -27.19 16.70 4.85
CA VAL A 139 -26.85 18.06 4.45
C VAL A 139 -25.35 18.26 4.61
N VAL A 140 -24.69 18.74 3.55
CA VAL A 140 -23.29 19.13 3.61
C VAL A 140 -23.16 20.60 3.24
N ILE A 141 -22.64 21.40 4.18
CA ILE A 141 -22.36 22.82 4.01
C ILE A 141 -20.85 23.01 4.00
N THR A 142 -20.33 23.42 2.83
CA THR A 142 -18.87 23.42 2.57
C THR A 142 -18.46 24.59 1.69
N PRO A 143 -17.24 25.16 1.89
CA PRO A 143 -16.65 26.05 0.91
C PRO A 143 -16.39 25.32 -0.43
N VAL A 144 -16.45 26.09 -1.52
CA VAL A 144 -16.09 25.62 -2.86
C VAL A 144 -14.66 26.05 -3.16
N ALA A 145 -13.84 25.12 -3.67
CA ALA A 145 -12.42 25.34 -3.88
C ALA A 145 -12.11 26.48 -4.87
N ALA A 146 -12.99 26.67 -5.87
CA ALA A 146 -12.86 27.76 -6.84
C ALA A 146 -13.00 29.15 -6.20
N ASP A 147 -13.83 29.25 -5.16
CA ASP A 147 -14.13 30.52 -4.46
C ASP A 147 -13.30 30.69 -3.20
N THR A 148 -12.40 29.75 -2.90
CA THR A 148 -11.59 29.73 -1.68
C THR A 148 -10.16 30.14 -2.01
N PRO A 149 -9.53 31.06 -1.22
CA PRO A 149 -8.12 31.43 -1.37
C PRO A 149 -7.20 30.20 -1.36
N ALA A 150 -6.10 30.27 -2.12
CA ALA A 150 -5.19 29.13 -2.32
C ALA A 150 -4.72 28.48 -1.02
N GLU A 151 -4.47 29.29 0.01
CA GLU A 151 -3.98 28.84 1.33
C GLU A 151 -5.04 28.06 2.15
N ARG A 152 -6.29 28.09 1.70
CA ARG A 152 -7.43 27.43 2.39
C ARG A 152 -8.18 26.42 1.51
N ARG A 153 -7.72 26.15 0.31
CA ARG A 153 -8.39 25.20 -0.60
C ARG A 153 -8.54 23.80 -0.01
N ASP A 154 -7.64 23.42 0.87
CA ASP A 154 -7.69 22.14 1.59
C ASP A 154 -8.91 21.99 2.52
N SER A 155 -9.56 23.10 2.86
CA SER A 155 -10.79 23.12 3.67
C SER A 155 -12.07 23.27 2.83
N ALA A 156 -11.98 23.08 1.52
CA ALA A 156 -13.05 23.21 0.55
C ALA A 156 -13.18 21.96 -0.31
N LEU A 157 -14.31 21.79 -0.99
CA LEU A 157 -14.49 20.76 -2.02
C LEU A 157 -14.39 21.38 -3.42
N ASP A 158 -13.77 20.68 -4.34
CA ASP A 158 -13.84 21.05 -5.76
C ASP A 158 -15.13 20.53 -6.42
N GLU A 159 -15.38 20.92 -7.67
CA GLU A 159 -16.61 20.55 -8.38
C GLU A 159 -16.68 19.04 -8.69
N ASP A 160 -15.54 18.37 -8.87
CA ASP A 160 -15.51 16.92 -9.07
C ASP A 160 -15.82 16.18 -7.76
N GLU A 161 -15.31 16.65 -6.63
CA GLU A 161 -15.64 16.14 -5.30
C GLU A 161 -17.11 16.35 -4.97
N ILE A 162 -17.66 17.52 -5.28
CA ILE A 162 -19.10 17.81 -5.10
C ILE A 162 -19.95 16.90 -6.00
N ARG A 163 -19.57 16.69 -7.25
CA ARG A 163 -20.24 15.77 -8.15
C ARG A 163 -20.23 14.35 -7.61
N LEU A 164 -19.08 13.84 -7.16
CA LEU A 164 -18.95 12.51 -6.55
C LEU A 164 -19.80 12.38 -5.28
N LEU A 165 -19.86 13.42 -4.46
CA LEU A 165 -20.66 13.44 -3.25
C LEU A 165 -22.16 13.33 -3.55
N THR A 166 -22.63 13.90 -4.67
CA THR A 166 -24.03 13.88 -5.09
C THR A 166 -24.42 12.63 -5.90
N GLU A 167 -23.44 11.90 -6.44
CA GLU A 167 -23.67 10.62 -7.10
C GLU A 167 -24.24 9.60 -6.10
N GLY A 168 -25.17 8.77 -6.54
CA GLY A 168 -25.80 7.75 -5.69
C GLY A 168 -26.99 8.24 -4.86
N TRP A 169 -27.49 9.46 -5.08
CA TRP A 169 -28.69 9.98 -4.46
C TRP A 169 -29.76 10.27 -5.50
N LYS A 170 -31.00 9.89 -5.21
CA LYS A 170 -32.15 10.10 -6.10
C LYS A 170 -32.51 11.58 -6.21
N ALA A 171 -32.35 12.29 -5.10
CA ALA A 171 -32.55 13.71 -5.01
C ALA A 171 -31.31 14.36 -4.39
N ALA A 172 -30.54 15.06 -5.20
CA ALA A 172 -29.43 15.88 -4.79
C ALA A 172 -29.68 17.32 -5.24
N GLN A 173 -29.75 18.22 -4.29
CA GLN A 173 -29.98 19.65 -4.56
C GLN A 173 -28.78 20.44 -4.03
N ARG A 174 -28.34 21.41 -4.81
CA ARG A 174 -27.30 22.36 -4.42
C ARG A 174 -27.87 23.76 -4.35
N PHE A 175 -27.57 24.45 -3.29
CA PHE A 175 -27.82 25.86 -3.09
C PHE A 175 -26.52 26.56 -2.71
N ASP A 176 -26.43 27.84 -3.01
CA ASP A 176 -25.27 28.64 -2.63
C ASP A 176 -25.70 29.71 -1.61
N ALA A 177 -25.00 29.77 -0.49
CA ALA A 177 -25.24 30.70 0.60
C ALA A 177 -23.94 31.32 1.07
N ASP A 178 -23.80 32.64 0.87
CA ASP A 178 -22.64 33.38 1.39
C ASP A 178 -21.27 32.81 1.02
N GLY A 179 -21.12 32.23 -0.18
CA GLY A 179 -19.87 31.60 -0.66
C GLY A 179 -19.66 30.18 -0.13
N LEU A 180 -20.72 29.52 0.36
CA LEU A 180 -20.73 28.10 0.71
C LEU A 180 -21.73 27.37 -0.20
N ALA A 181 -21.36 26.15 -0.62
CA ALA A 181 -22.31 25.21 -1.19
C ALA A 181 -23.08 24.51 -0.06
N VAL A 182 -24.41 24.49 -0.20
CA VAL A 182 -25.32 23.75 0.68
C VAL A 182 -25.92 22.62 -0.14
N LEU A 183 -25.48 21.40 0.11
CA LEU A 183 -25.90 20.20 -0.60
C LEU A 183 -26.93 19.45 0.26
N VAL A 184 -28.12 19.21 -0.30
CA VAL A 184 -29.20 18.45 0.36
C VAL A 184 -29.37 17.15 -0.42
N LEU A 185 -29.06 16.03 0.23
CA LEU A 185 -29.01 14.69 -0.36
C LEU A 185 -30.11 13.82 0.25
N ARG A 186 -30.97 13.21 -0.57
CA ARG A 186 -32.06 12.35 -0.11
C ARG A 186 -32.21 11.12 -0.98
N ASP A 187 -32.86 10.11 -0.43
CA ASP A 187 -33.18 8.87 -1.13
C ASP A 187 -31.94 8.25 -1.76
N ALA A 188 -31.03 7.74 -0.92
CA ALA A 188 -29.85 7.01 -1.39
C ALA A 188 -30.27 5.90 -2.37
N LEU A 189 -29.63 5.85 -3.53
CA LEU A 189 -29.87 4.81 -4.53
C LEU A 189 -29.36 3.47 -3.99
N ARG A 190 -30.26 2.67 -3.43
CA ARG A 190 -30.00 1.33 -2.89
C ARG A 190 -30.62 0.23 -3.73
N GLU A 191 -31.50 0.60 -4.65
CA GLU A 191 -32.18 -0.32 -5.55
C GLU A 191 -31.58 -0.23 -6.94
N PHE A 192 -31.14 -1.36 -7.45
CA PHE A 192 -30.80 -1.51 -8.86
C PHE A 192 -31.61 -2.65 -9.43
N SER A 193 -31.89 -2.61 -10.73
CA SER A 193 -32.51 -3.69 -11.46
C SER A 193 -31.48 -4.32 -12.39
N ALA A 194 -31.14 -5.57 -12.16
CA ALA A 194 -30.35 -6.33 -13.11
C ALA A 194 -31.29 -6.88 -14.20
N VAL A 195 -31.02 -6.47 -15.43
CA VAL A 195 -31.82 -6.89 -16.60
C VAL A 195 -30.93 -7.61 -17.60
N GLU A 196 -31.44 -8.72 -18.17
CA GLU A 196 -30.79 -9.44 -19.25
C GLU A 196 -30.96 -8.68 -20.57
N LYS A 197 -29.94 -8.73 -21.43
CA LYS A 197 -30.04 -8.26 -22.80
C LYS A 197 -30.86 -9.25 -23.63
N GLU A 198 -31.86 -8.75 -24.36
CA GLU A 198 -32.59 -9.57 -25.33
C GLU A 198 -31.66 -10.07 -26.45
N GLY A 199 -31.87 -11.32 -26.90
CA GLY A 199 -31.12 -11.89 -28.02
C GLY A 199 -29.72 -12.39 -27.72
N GLN A 200 -29.38 -12.66 -26.44
CA GLN A 200 -28.11 -13.30 -26.13
C GLN A 200 -28.09 -14.76 -26.61
N PRO A 201 -26.97 -15.25 -27.17
CA PRO A 201 -26.84 -16.65 -27.54
C PRO A 201 -27.01 -17.56 -26.30
N PRO A 202 -27.56 -18.76 -26.45
CA PRO A 202 -27.66 -19.71 -25.33
C PRO A 202 -26.29 -19.99 -24.73
N ALA A 203 -26.24 -20.15 -23.40
CA ALA A 203 -25.01 -20.44 -22.68
C ALA A 203 -24.32 -21.69 -23.28
N GLN A 204 -23.04 -21.56 -23.60
CA GLN A 204 -22.23 -22.63 -24.19
C GLN A 204 -21.19 -23.19 -23.19
N ALA A 205 -21.40 -23.02 -21.91
CA ALA A 205 -20.52 -23.53 -20.87
C ALA A 205 -21.26 -24.44 -19.91
N VAL A 206 -20.59 -25.50 -19.48
CA VAL A 206 -21.07 -26.40 -18.41
C VAL A 206 -20.46 -25.90 -17.10
N ALA A 207 -21.32 -25.66 -16.09
CA ALA A 207 -20.87 -25.38 -14.73
C ALA A 207 -20.83 -26.69 -13.93
N GLY A 208 -19.70 -26.97 -13.29
CA GLY A 208 -19.51 -28.11 -12.43
C GLY A 208 -18.75 -27.73 -11.15
N ALA A 209 -18.77 -28.60 -10.17
CA ALA A 209 -18.02 -28.45 -8.93
C ALA A 209 -17.38 -29.77 -8.53
N CYS A 210 -16.21 -29.72 -7.91
CA CYS A 210 -15.57 -30.88 -7.31
C CYS A 210 -15.08 -30.58 -5.91
N MET A 211 -15.08 -31.62 -5.05
CA MET A 211 -14.62 -31.54 -3.67
C MET A 211 -13.25 -32.18 -3.52
N VAL A 212 -12.28 -31.42 -3.06
CA VAL A 212 -10.97 -31.94 -2.65
C VAL A 212 -11.03 -32.27 -1.16
N VAL A 213 -10.95 -33.56 -0.83
CA VAL A 213 -10.98 -34.06 0.54
C VAL A 213 -9.63 -34.68 0.88
N THR A 214 -9.11 -34.38 2.08
CA THR A 214 -7.88 -35.01 2.58
C THR A 214 -8.12 -35.70 3.91
N ASP A 215 -7.44 -36.83 4.15
CA ASP A 215 -7.44 -37.50 5.44
C ASP A 215 -6.45 -36.87 6.45
N ALA A 216 -6.36 -37.44 7.66
CA ALA A 216 -5.45 -36.98 8.70
C ALA A 216 -3.96 -37.09 8.34
N PHE A 217 -3.62 -37.87 7.33
CA PHE A 217 -2.25 -38.04 6.81
C PHE A 217 -1.96 -37.12 5.62
N GLY A 218 -2.93 -36.31 5.18
CA GLY A 218 -2.79 -35.42 4.02
C GLY A 218 -2.99 -36.11 2.67
N ARG A 219 -3.45 -37.37 2.64
CA ARG A 219 -3.75 -38.10 1.40
C ARG A 219 -5.08 -37.59 0.83
N VAL A 220 -5.16 -37.48 -0.50
CA VAL A 220 -6.36 -37.03 -1.22
C VAL A 220 -7.26 -38.19 -1.60
N LEU A 221 -8.58 -37.99 -1.52
CA LEU A 221 -9.59 -38.94 -1.92
C LEU A 221 -9.81 -38.89 -3.44
N LEU A 222 -9.68 -40.01 -4.11
CA LEU A 222 -10.04 -40.19 -5.53
C LEU A 222 -10.91 -41.43 -5.72
N GLY A 223 -11.90 -41.33 -6.59
CA GLY A 223 -12.72 -42.41 -7.05
C GLY A 223 -12.19 -43.02 -8.36
N ARG A 224 -12.22 -44.34 -8.45
CA ARG A 224 -11.94 -45.02 -9.70
C ARG A 224 -13.27 -45.20 -10.46
N SER A 225 -13.43 -44.44 -11.57
CA SER A 225 -14.61 -44.60 -12.42
C SER A 225 -14.55 -45.91 -13.24
N ARG A 226 -15.72 -46.40 -13.67
CA ARG A 226 -15.82 -47.60 -14.51
C ARG A 226 -15.12 -47.44 -15.87
N ASP A 227 -14.94 -46.22 -16.33
CA ASP A 227 -14.15 -45.91 -17.53
C ASP A 227 -12.64 -45.96 -17.27
N GLY A 228 -12.28 -46.34 -16.07
CA GLY A 228 -10.88 -46.54 -15.68
C GLY A 228 -10.11 -45.23 -15.47
N MET A 229 -10.77 -44.12 -15.14
CA MET A 229 -10.12 -42.86 -14.76
C MET A 229 -10.20 -42.65 -13.24
N TRP A 230 -9.28 -41.82 -12.71
CA TRP A 230 -9.34 -41.35 -11.35
C TRP A 230 -9.99 -39.95 -11.33
N GLU A 231 -10.93 -39.75 -10.44
CA GLU A 231 -11.76 -38.56 -10.39
C GLU A 231 -11.90 -38.04 -8.94
N LEU A 232 -11.97 -36.73 -8.76
CA LEU A 232 -12.43 -36.13 -7.52
C LEU A 232 -13.96 -36.31 -7.40
N PRO A 233 -14.53 -36.38 -6.19
CA PRO A 233 -15.99 -36.32 -6.03
C PRO A 233 -16.48 -35.01 -6.65
N GLY A 234 -17.48 -35.08 -7.54
CA GLY A 234 -17.98 -33.89 -8.18
C GLY A 234 -18.81 -34.11 -9.42
N GLY A 235 -19.61 -33.11 -9.76
CA GLY A 235 -20.55 -33.17 -10.88
C GLY A 235 -21.07 -31.82 -11.30
N GLY A 236 -22.28 -31.80 -11.89
CA GLY A 236 -22.94 -30.61 -12.36
C GLY A 236 -23.47 -29.73 -11.23
N VAL A 237 -23.43 -28.42 -11.40
CA VAL A 237 -24.12 -27.47 -10.52
C VAL A 237 -25.60 -27.41 -10.92
N GLU A 238 -26.49 -27.72 -10.00
CA GLU A 238 -27.93 -27.68 -10.23
C GLU A 238 -28.48 -26.26 -10.09
N ARG A 239 -29.73 -26.10 -10.54
CA ARG A 239 -30.39 -24.79 -10.48
C ARG A 239 -30.65 -24.39 -9.03
N GLY A 240 -30.07 -23.23 -8.67
CA GLY A 240 -30.19 -22.68 -7.31
C GLY A 240 -29.07 -23.06 -6.38
N GLU A 241 -28.13 -23.90 -6.81
CA GLU A 241 -26.93 -24.25 -6.05
C GLU A 241 -25.75 -23.30 -6.34
N GLY A 242 -24.93 -23.06 -5.33
CA GLY A 242 -23.56 -22.56 -5.49
C GLY A 242 -22.56 -23.71 -5.65
N PHE A 243 -21.32 -23.38 -5.99
CA PHE A 243 -20.25 -24.38 -6.18
C PHE A 243 -19.96 -25.20 -4.92
N THR A 244 -20.03 -24.59 -3.73
CA THR A 244 -19.79 -25.29 -2.45
C THR A 244 -20.90 -26.26 -2.11
N GLU A 245 -22.14 -25.91 -2.40
CA GLU A 245 -23.34 -26.76 -2.18
C GLU A 245 -23.32 -27.95 -3.13
N ALA A 246 -23.09 -27.73 -4.42
CA ALA A 246 -22.97 -28.77 -5.41
C ALA A 246 -21.84 -29.76 -5.06
N ALA A 247 -20.65 -29.28 -4.74
CA ALA A 247 -19.52 -30.14 -4.37
C ALA A 247 -19.80 -30.97 -3.10
N GLY A 248 -20.53 -30.38 -2.12
CA GLY A 248 -20.92 -31.07 -0.90
C GLY A 248 -21.97 -32.16 -1.15
N ARG A 249 -22.96 -31.91 -2.03
CA ARG A 249 -23.95 -32.85 -2.47
C ARG A 249 -23.31 -34.04 -3.18
N GLU A 250 -22.48 -33.80 -4.18
CA GLU A 250 -21.77 -34.82 -4.96
C GLU A 250 -20.89 -35.71 -4.06
N LEU A 251 -20.16 -35.09 -3.10
CA LEU A 251 -19.35 -35.84 -2.14
C LEU A 251 -20.21 -36.83 -1.33
N ALA A 252 -21.41 -36.42 -0.92
CA ALA A 252 -22.32 -37.26 -0.16
C ALA A 252 -22.97 -38.37 -1.01
N GLU A 253 -23.33 -38.05 -2.24
CA GLU A 253 -23.98 -38.95 -3.19
C GLU A 253 -23.02 -40.02 -3.71
N GLU A 254 -21.79 -39.63 -4.08
CA GLU A 254 -20.82 -40.53 -4.68
C GLU A 254 -20.01 -41.33 -3.64
N ALA A 255 -19.45 -40.62 -2.63
CA ALA A 255 -18.49 -41.19 -1.69
C ALA A 255 -19.01 -41.44 -0.28
N GLY A 256 -20.21 -40.98 0.05
CA GLY A 256 -20.83 -41.17 1.38
C GLY A 256 -20.27 -40.28 2.48
N LEU A 257 -19.39 -39.36 2.16
CA LEU A 257 -18.84 -38.41 3.11
C LEU A 257 -19.63 -37.09 3.14
N ILE A 258 -19.75 -36.50 4.32
CA ILE A 258 -20.52 -35.27 4.53
C ILE A 258 -19.59 -34.17 4.93
N CYS A 259 -19.54 -33.08 4.14
CA CYS A 259 -18.89 -31.83 4.45
C CYS A 259 -19.96 -30.78 4.76
N ARG A 260 -19.87 -30.09 5.91
CA ARG A 260 -20.79 -28.99 6.22
C ARG A 260 -20.46 -27.76 5.41
N GLY A 261 -21.47 -26.91 5.14
CA GLY A 261 -21.24 -25.69 4.36
C GLY A 261 -20.16 -24.75 4.93
N GLU A 262 -20.04 -24.68 6.26
CA GLU A 262 -18.99 -23.93 6.96
C GLU A 262 -17.58 -24.51 6.78
N ASP A 263 -17.50 -25.82 6.50
CA ASP A 263 -16.24 -26.55 6.28
C ASP A 263 -15.89 -26.70 4.79
N ALA A 264 -16.75 -26.23 3.89
CA ALA A 264 -16.58 -26.28 2.44
C ALA A 264 -16.11 -24.93 1.90
N HIS A 265 -14.91 -24.87 1.36
CA HIS A 265 -14.29 -23.63 0.89
C HIS A 265 -14.00 -23.66 -0.60
N LEU A 266 -14.58 -22.72 -1.36
CA LEU A 266 -14.26 -22.54 -2.77
C LEU A 266 -12.84 -21.98 -2.92
N VAL A 267 -11.93 -22.79 -3.45
CA VAL A 267 -10.51 -22.46 -3.62
C VAL A 267 -10.28 -21.63 -4.88
N THR A 268 -10.89 -22.04 -5.99
CA THR A 268 -10.75 -21.40 -7.30
C THR A 268 -11.90 -21.80 -8.21
N ILE A 269 -12.10 -21.01 -9.25
CA ILE A 269 -12.91 -21.41 -10.40
C ILE A 269 -11.97 -21.60 -11.58
N LEU A 270 -12.00 -22.78 -12.19
CA LEU A 270 -11.23 -23.09 -13.38
C LEU A 270 -12.07 -22.85 -14.63
N HIS A 271 -11.54 -22.14 -15.59
CA HIS A 271 -12.11 -21.98 -16.92
C HIS A 271 -11.29 -22.80 -17.92
N ASP A 272 -11.89 -23.88 -18.42
CA ASP A 272 -11.29 -24.72 -19.47
C ASP A 272 -12.08 -24.61 -20.77
N ASP A 273 -11.45 -24.08 -21.80
CA ASP A 273 -12.00 -23.90 -23.15
C ASP A 273 -11.30 -24.75 -24.21
N ARG A 274 -10.44 -25.67 -23.81
CA ARG A 274 -9.63 -26.54 -24.72
C ARG A 274 -10.40 -27.72 -25.26
N GLY A 275 -11.47 -28.12 -24.60
CA GLY A 275 -12.33 -29.23 -25.04
C GLY A 275 -13.48 -28.77 -25.93
N PRO A 276 -14.27 -29.73 -26.43
CA PRO A 276 -15.47 -29.42 -27.23
C PRO A 276 -16.55 -28.67 -26.42
N LEU A 277 -16.47 -28.72 -25.11
CA LEU A 277 -17.35 -28.01 -24.19
C LEU A 277 -16.50 -27.11 -23.29
N ARG A 278 -16.86 -25.83 -23.23
CA ARG A 278 -16.32 -24.91 -22.22
C ARG A 278 -16.81 -25.33 -20.84
N ARG A 279 -15.91 -25.34 -19.86
CA ARG A 279 -16.24 -25.71 -18.49
C ARG A 279 -15.83 -24.63 -17.53
N LEU A 280 -16.72 -24.34 -16.58
CA LEU A 280 -16.44 -23.58 -15.38
C LEU A 280 -16.52 -24.55 -14.22
N SER A 281 -15.39 -24.88 -13.61
CA SER A 281 -15.32 -25.87 -12.53
C SER A 281 -14.94 -25.18 -11.21
N GLY A 282 -15.86 -25.14 -10.27
CA GLY A 282 -15.60 -24.73 -8.89
C GLY A 282 -14.78 -25.79 -8.17
N VAL A 283 -13.58 -25.46 -7.72
CA VAL A 283 -12.75 -26.35 -6.89
C VAL A 283 -13.00 -26.02 -5.43
N VAL A 284 -13.68 -26.91 -4.74
CA VAL A 284 -14.03 -26.76 -3.34
C VAL A 284 -13.17 -27.70 -2.50
N ARG A 285 -12.72 -27.22 -1.35
CA ARG A 285 -11.97 -28.03 -0.40
C ARG A 285 -12.72 -28.20 0.90
N ALA A 286 -12.80 -29.45 1.38
CA ALA A 286 -13.28 -29.76 2.71
C ALA A 286 -12.17 -29.59 3.74
N VAL A 287 -12.39 -28.78 4.79
CA VAL A 287 -11.50 -28.67 5.96
C VAL A 287 -11.87 -29.68 7.05
N ALA A 288 -13.13 -30.05 7.11
CA ALA A 288 -13.63 -31.13 7.97
C ALA A 288 -14.71 -31.89 7.23
N TRP A 289 -14.80 -33.17 7.55
CA TRP A 289 -15.81 -34.05 7.00
C TRP A 289 -16.13 -35.17 8.00
N SER A 290 -17.26 -35.86 7.79
CA SER A 290 -17.72 -36.98 8.59
C SER A 290 -18.34 -38.05 7.68
N GLY A 291 -18.77 -39.17 8.25
CA GLY A 291 -19.37 -40.25 7.49
C GLY A 291 -18.40 -41.41 7.23
N GLU A 292 -18.90 -42.46 6.58
CA GLU A 292 -18.13 -43.63 6.20
C GLU A 292 -17.96 -43.66 4.68
N LEU A 293 -16.72 -43.86 4.24
CA LEU A 293 -16.36 -43.94 2.83
C LEU A 293 -17.03 -45.17 2.20
N ALA A 294 -17.87 -44.95 1.22
CA ALA A 294 -18.60 -46.00 0.51
C ALA A 294 -18.86 -45.58 -0.94
N VAL A 295 -18.88 -46.57 -1.83
CA VAL A 295 -19.38 -46.35 -3.21
C VAL A 295 -20.89 -46.29 -3.17
N ARG A 296 -21.48 -45.16 -3.41
CA ARG A 296 -22.93 -44.94 -3.39
C ARG A 296 -23.53 -44.77 -4.77
N GLU A 297 -22.72 -44.37 -5.74
CA GLU A 297 -23.14 -44.17 -7.11
C GLU A 297 -22.56 -45.26 -8.03
N GLU A 298 -23.36 -45.74 -8.99
CA GLU A 298 -22.97 -46.81 -9.93
C GLU A 298 -21.83 -46.42 -10.88
N GLY A 299 -21.46 -45.15 -10.97
CA GLY A 299 -20.38 -44.61 -11.82
C GLY A 299 -18.99 -45.03 -11.37
N PHE A 300 -18.81 -45.37 -10.11
CA PHE A 300 -17.53 -45.68 -9.50
C PHE A 300 -17.38 -47.16 -9.15
N GLU A 301 -16.12 -47.65 -9.21
CA GLU A 301 -15.75 -48.99 -8.75
C GLU A 301 -15.34 -48.96 -7.27
N ARG A 302 -14.60 -47.91 -6.86
CA ARG A 302 -14.11 -47.78 -5.49
C ARG A 302 -13.59 -46.37 -5.25
N TRP A 303 -13.45 -45.96 -3.97
CA TRP A 303 -12.83 -44.76 -3.47
C TRP A 303 -11.57 -45.12 -2.69
N GLU A 304 -10.43 -44.41 -2.95
CA GLU A 304 -9.14 -44.66 -2.32
C GLU A 304 -8.43 -43.36 -1.92
N TRP A 305 -7.64 -43.45 -0.83
CA TRP A 305 -6.78 -42.36 -0.38
C TRP A 305 -5.40 -42.46 -1.03
N HIS A 306 -4.95 -41.42 -1.69
CA HIS A 306 -3.68 -41.37 -2.42
C HIS A 306 -2.72 -40.33 -1.87
N ASP A 307 -1.45 -40.71 -1.73
CA ASP A 307 -0.38 -39.76 -1.48
C ASP A 307 -0.21 -38.80 -2.65
N LEU A 308 0.05 -37.52 -2.33
CA LEU A 308 0.25 -36.50 -3.38
C LEU A 308 1.39 -36.87 -4.34
N HIS A 309 2.44 -37.49 -3.83
CA HIS A 309 3.57 -37.92 -4.66
C HIS A 309 3.24 -39.11 -5.60
N ALA A 310 2.23 -39.88 -5.29
CA ALA A 310 1.79 -41.01 -6.08
C ALA A 310 0.84 -40.61 -7.22
N LEU A 311 0.26 -39.41 -7.18
CA LEU A 311 -0.76 -38.99 -8.15
C LEU A 311 -0.25 -39.05 -9.60
N ALA A 312 0.99 -38.64 -9.85
CA ALA A 312 1.58 -38.68 -11.19
C ALA A 312 1.72 -40.11 -11.77
N ALA A 313 1.71 -41.15 -10.90
CA ALA A 313 1.82 -42.55 -11.29
C ALA A 313 0.46 -43.24 -11.50
N LEU A 314 -0.67 -42.58 -11.20
CA LEU A 314 -2.02 -43.15 -11.32
C LEU A 314 -2.48 -43.41 -12.77
N GLY A 315 -1.76 -42.88 -13.74
CA GLY A 315 -2.07 -43.02 -15.14
C GLY A 315 -3.18 -42.08 -15.61
N ARG A 316 -4.41 -42.58 -15.75
CA ARG A 316 -5.53 -41.78 -16.28
C ARG A 316 -6.27 -41.06 -15.16
N ILE A 317 -6.17 -39.74 -15.15
CA ILE A 317 -6.96 -38.86 -14.26
C ILE A 317 -7.89 -38.02 -15.13
N PHE A 318 -9.16 -37.87 -14.71
CA PHE A 318 -10.14 -37.02 -15.39
C PHE A 318 -9.63 -35.59 -15.47
N ALA A 319 -9.66 -34.96 -16.66
CA ALA A 319 -9.00 -33.70 -16.90
C ALA A 319 -9.42 -32.55 -15.94
N PRO A 320 -10.73 -32.34 -15.61
CA PRO A 320 -11.15 -31.38 -14.58
C PRO A 320 -10.57 -31.68 -13.20
N SER A 321 -10.56 -32.96 -12.80
CA SER A 321 -9.98 -33.38 -11.52
C SER A 321 -8.47 -33.17 -11.48
N ALA A 322 -7.76 -33.46 -12.56
CA ALA A 322 -6.32 -33.17 -12.68
C ALA A 322 -6.02 -31.68 -12.55
N ALA A 323 -6.79 -30.83 -13.23
CA ALA A 323 -6.65 -29.39 -13.13
C ALA A 323 -6.99 -28.87 -11.73
N ALA A 324 -7.99 -29.43 -11.07
CA ALA A 324 -8.35 -29.09 -9.69
C ALA A 324 -7.25 -29.49 -8.69
N LEU A 325 -6.67 -30.65 -8.83
CA LEU A 325 -5.53 -31.12 -8.02
C LEU A 325 -4.33 -30.21 -8.19
N ASP A 326 -3.98 -29.83 -9.42
CA ASP A 326 -2.85 -28.92 -9.70
C ASP A 326 -3.14 -27.49 -9.19
N ALA A 327 -4.39 -27.05 -9.21
CA ALA A 327 -4.79 -25.75 -8.64
C ALA A 327 -4.67 -25.72 -7.10
N VAL A 328 -4.93 -26.85 -6.43
CA VAL A 328 -4.75 -26.96 -4.97
C VAL A 328 -3.29 -27.18 -4.59
N TRP A 329 -2.58 -28.01 -5.36
CA TRP A 329 -1.17 -28.34 -5.15
C TRP A 329 -0.37 -28.13 -6.44
N PRO A 330 0.03 -26.87 -6.73
CA PRO A 330 0.73 -26.54 -7.97
C PRO A 330 1.95 -27.41 -8.23
N GLY A 331 1.97 -28.04 -9.42
CA GLY A 331 3.05 -28.94 -9.83
C GLY A 331 2.92 -30.39 -9.37
N VAL A 332 1.82 -30.77 -8.72
CA VAL A 332 1.55 -32.15 -8.27
C VAL A 332 1.41 -33.13 -9.46
N LEU A 333 0.93 -32.63 -10.59
CA LEU A 333 0.80 -33.35 -11.84
C LEU A 333 1.64 -32.64 -12.93
N PRO A 334 2.89 -33.06 -13.15
CA PRO A 334 3.77 -32.40 -14.10
C PRO A 334 3.26 -32.56 -15.55
N GLY A 335 3.38 -31.49 -16.35
CA GLY A 335 3.04 -31.51 -17.77
C GLY A 335 1.57 -31.25 -18.10
N LEU A 336 0.74 -30.90 -17.12
CA LEU A 336 -0.63 -30.46 -17.39
C LEU A 336 -0.60 -29.14 -18.19
N PRO A 337 -1.45 -29.02 -19.23
CA PRO A 337 -1.63 -27.76 -19.92
C PRO A 337 -2.24 -26.72 -18.96
N PRO A 338 -1.84 -25.44 -19.07
CA PRO A 338 -2.36 -24.39 -18.20
C PRO A 338 -3.87 -24.20 -18.40
N VAL A 339 -4.59 -24.05 -17.30
CA VAL A 339 -6.01 -23.68 -17.25
C VAL A 339 -6.11 -22.32 -16.61
N HIS A 340 -7.04 -21.47 -17.05
CA HIS A 340 -7.29 -20.21 -16.39
C HIS A 340 -7.91 -20.46 -15.03
N ALA A 341 -7.19 -20.10 -13.97
CA ALA A 341 -7.63 -20.21 -12.59
C ALA A 341 -7.99 -18.83 -12.04
N TYR A 342 -9.23 -18.68 -11.61
CA TYR A 342 -9.70 -17.49 -10.88
C TYR A 342 -9.63 -17.80 -9.40
N LEU A 343 -8.46 -17.59 -8.81
CA LEU A 343 -8.24 -17.88 -7.39
C LEU A 343 -9.16 -17.03 -6.52
N MET A 344 -9.93 -17.68 -5.66
CA MET A 344 -10.72 -16.99 -4.67
C MET A 344 -9.80 -16.51 -3.56
N ALA A 345 -9.71 -15.20 -3.44
CA ALA A 345 -8.89 -14.58 -2.44
C ALA A 345 -9.18 -15.11 -1.05
N GLY A 346 -8.14 -15.54 -0.41
CA GLY A 346 -8.19 -15.96 0.97
C GLY A 346 -8.95 -17.27 1.25
N GLN A 347 -9.21 -18.14 0.29
CA GLN A 347 -10.02 -19.36 0.49
C GLN A 347 -9.28 -20.70 0.34
N ARG A 348 -7.97 -20.76 0.55
CA ARG A 348 -7.30 -22.04 0.72
C ARG A 348 -7.33 -22.47 2.20
N PRO A 349 -8.00 -23.56 2.55
CA PRO A 349 -7.89 -24.14 3.88
C PRO A 349 -6.45 -24.62 4.13
N PRO A 350 -6.00 -24.71 5.39
CA PRO A 350 -4.68 -25.21 5.70
C PRO A 350 -4.53 -26.60 5.09
N VAL A 351 -3.51 -26.75 4.25
CA VAL A 351 -3.11 -28.06 3.74
C VAL A 351 -2.57 -28.82 4.92
N GLY A 352 -3.20 -29.91 5.29
CA GLY A 352 -2.68 -30.78 6.34
C GLY A 352 -1.26 -31.23 5.97
N GLY A 353 -0.30 -30.92 6.86
CA GLY A 353 1.12 -31.21 6.67
C GLY A 353 1.84 -30.31 5.65
N GLU A 354 3.08 -29.98 5.94
CA GLU A 354 3.95 -29.28 4.98
C GLU A 354 4.52 -30.32 3.99
N PRO A 355 4.49 -30.07 2.67
CA PRO A 355 5.20 -30.94 1.72
C PRO A 355 6.67 -31.04 2.10
N PRO A 356 7.28 -32.24 2.13
CA PRO A 356 8.72 -32.39 2.47
C PRO A 356 9.65 -31.56 1.60
N GLN A 357 9.26 -31.30 0.35
CA GLN A 357 9.96 -30.42 -0.57
C GLN A 357 9.96 -28.96 -0.11
N ALA A 358 8.87 -28.46 0.48
CA ALA A 358 8.76 -27.07 0.91
C ALA A 358 9.77 -26.71 2.02
N ALA A 359 9.93 -27.59 3.02
CA ALA A 359 10.91 -27.42 4.08
C ALA A 359 12.36 -27.40 3.53
N ARG A 360 12.66 -28.24 2.54
CA ARG A 360 13.97 -28.24 1.87
C ARG A 360 14.21 -26.95 1.09
N LEU A 361 13.24 -26.53 0.28
CA LEU A 361 13.34 -25.29 -0.53
C LEU A 361 13.49 -24.06 0.35
N ARG A 362 12.80 -24.02 1.48
CA ARG A 362 12.89 -22.94 2.47
C ARG A 362 14.29 -22.82 3.05
N ARG A 363 14.91 -23.92 3.48
CA ARG A 363 16.32 -23.92 3.95
C ARG A 363 17.28 -23.48 2.86
N GLN A 364 17.12 -24.00 1.63
CA GLN A 364 17.93 -23.59 0.48
C GLN A 364 17.78 -22.09 0.15
N MET A 365 16.59 -21.53 0.29
CA MET A 365 16.33 -20.09 0.15
C MET A 365 17.16 -19.30 1.18
N THR A 366 17.08 -19.66 2.44
CA THR A 366 17.86 -18.99 3.52
C THR A 366 19.38 -19.11 3.27
N GLU A 367 19.87 -20.29 2.86
CA GLU A 367 21.28 -20.48 2.51
C GLU A 367 21.72 -19.62 1.30
N ARG A 368 20.85 -19.39 0.29
CA ARG A 368 21.16 -18.50 -0.83
C ARG A 368 21.26 -17.04 -0.37
N ILE A 369 20.35 -16.59 0.50
CA ILE A 369 20.38 -15.25 1.08
C ILE A 369 21.71 -15.01 1.79
N LEU A 370 22.14 -15.94 2.64
CA LEU A 370 23.41 -15.82 3.36
C LEU A 370 24.64 -15.83 2.43
N ARG A 371 24.63 -16.69 1.39
CA ARG A 371 25.72 -16.74 0.39
C ARG A 371 25.83 -15.47 -0.45
N ARG A 372 24.75 -14.73 -0.62
CA ARG A 372 24.77 -13.40 -1.27
C ARG A 372 25.35 -12.30 -0.38
N GLY A 373 25.74 -12.61 0.84
CA GLY A 373 26.40 -11.70 1.76
C GLY A 373 25.45 -10.93 2.69
N TYR A 374 24.16 -11.24 2.69
CA TYR A 374 23.22 -10.65 3.64
C TYR A 374 23.42 -11.29 5.02
N ALA A 375 24.02 -10.50 5.94
CA ALA A 375 24.28 -10.94 7.31
C ALA A 375 23.00 -10.76 8.14
N LEU A 376 22.22 -11.84 8.30
CA LEU A 376 21.01 -11.84 9.13
C LEU A 376 21.29 -12.37 10.53
N SER A 377 20.63 -11.81 11.54
CA SER A 377 20.68 -12.31 12.92
C SER A 377 20.11 -13.73 13.03
N ALA A 378 20.47 -14.45 14.04
CA ALA A 378 20.00 -15.83 14.24
C ALA A 378 18.47 -15.93 14.33
N PRO A 379 17.73 -15.06 15.08
CA PRO A 379 16.28 -15.12 15.14
C PRO A 379 15.60 -14.89 13.78
N VAL A 380 16.12 -14.00 12.94
CA VAL A 380 15.57 -13.72 11.60
C VAL A 380 15.82 -14.90 10.66
N ARG A 381 17.00 -15.51 10.72
CA ARG A 381 17.29 -16.76 9.97
C ARG A 381 16.35 -17.89 10.36
N GLU A 382 16.16 -18.11 11.67
CA GLU A 382 15.23 -19.11 12.18
C GLU A 382 13.80 -18.85 11.73
N ALA A 383 13.36 -17.57 11.69
CA ALA A 383 12.05 -17.21 11.15
C ALA A 383 11.92 -17.60 9.67
N LEU A 384 12.90 -17.26 8.84
CA LEU A 384 12.92 -17.64 7.42
C LEU A 384 12.93 -19.15 7.19
N GLU A 385 13.56 -19.92 8.10
CA GLU A 385 13.62 -21.38 8.04
C GLU A 385 12.37 -22.08 8.57
N ASN A 386 11.55 -21.42 9.38
CA ASN A 386 10.41 -22.04 10.04
C ASN A 386 9.05 -21.51 9.55
N VAL A 387 8.94 -20.27 9.08
CA VAL A 387 7.69 -19.73 8.55
C VAL A 387 7.51 -20.17 7.11
N ALA A 388 6.40 -20.83 6.82
CA ALA A 388 6.11 -21.44 5.52
C ALA A 388 5.59 -20.41 4.51
N ARG A 389 6.49 -19.73 3.75
CA ARG A 389 6.18 -18.67 2.80
C ARG A 389 5.10 -19.07 1.78
N HIS A 390 5.13 -20.31 1.26
CA HIS A 390 4.16 -20.81 0.27
C HIS A 390 2.70 -20.76 0.75
N ARG A 391 2.46 -20.72 2.07
CA ARG A 391 1.11 -20.57 2.64
C ARG A 391 0.55 -19.18 2.42
N TYR A 392 1.41 -18.17 2.30
CA TYR A 392 1.04 -16.76 2.10
C TYR A 392 0.99 -16.34 0.63
N ILE A 393 1.53 -17.16 -0.25
CA ILE A 393 1.52 -16.98 -1.71
C ILE A 393 1.13 -18.27 -2.42
N PRO A 394 -0.08 -18.79 -2.10
CA PRO A 394 -0.53 -20.07 -2.67
C PRO A 394 -0.78 -20.03 -4.18
N GLU A 395 -0.65 -18.86 -4.82
CA GLU A 395 -0.86 -18.64 -6.25
C GLU A 395 0.30 -19.12 -7.10
N VAL A 396 1.46 -19.39 -6.51
CA VAL A 396 2.68 -19.77 -7.24
C VAL A 396 3.17 -21.16 -6.84
N ARG A 397 4.00 -21.76 -7.71
CA ARG A 397 4.66 -23.03 -7.44
C ARG A 397 5.63 -22.91 -6.27
N LEU A 398 5.95 -24.03 -5.62
CA LEU A 398 6.85 -24.05 -4.44
C LEU A 398 8.23 -23.46 -4.77
N GLU A 399 8.78 -23.77 -5.94
CA GLU A 399 10.07 -23.25 -6.38
C GLU A 399 10.06 -21.72 -6.47
N THR A 400 9.01 -21.17 -7.08
CA THR A 400 8.77 -19.72 -7.16
C THR A 400 8.53 -19.12 -5.78
N ALA A 401 7.76 -19.80 -4.93
CA ALA A 401 7.51 -19.33 -3.56
C ALA A 401 8.79 -19.21 -2.72
N TYR A 402 9.77 -20.06 -2.99
CA TYR A 402 11.06 -20.10 -2.29
C TYR A 402 12.22 -19.56 -3.13
N ASP A 403 11.93 -18.78 -4.19
CA ASP A 403 12.93 -17.91 -4.80
C ASP A 403 13.24 -16.76 -3.84
N ASP A 404 14.52 -16.56 -3.53
CA ASP A 404 14.97 -15.57 -2.54
C ASP A 404 14.89 -14.12 -3.05
N ASP A 405 14.93 -13.94 -4.37
CA ASP A 405 15.01 -12.61 -5.03
C ASP A 405 13.70 -12.16 -5.68
N LEU A 406 12.70 -13.03 -5.71
CA LEU A 406 11.44 -12.74 -6.39
C LEU A 406 10.38 -12.19 -5.44
N ALA A 407 9.85 -11.01 -5.77
CA ALA A 407 8.61 -10.50 -5.20
C ALA A 407 7.41 -11.10 -5.96
N VAL A 408 6.44 -11.67 -5.23
CA VAL A 408 5.24 -12.27 -5.82
C VAL A 408 4.09 -11.29 -5.76
N VAL A 409 3.63 -10.83 -6.93
CA VAL A 409 2.47 -9.93 -7.03
C VAL A 409 1.19 -10.68 -6.71
N THR A 410 0.44 -10.19 -5.73
CA THR A 410 -0.81 -10.80 -5.24
C THR A 410 -2.07 -10.07 -5.70
N SER A 411 -1.94 -8.82 -6.16
CA SER A 411 -3.05 -8.04 -6.71
C SER A 411 -2.55 -7.03 -7.74
N ARG A 412 -3.40 -6.77 -8.76
CA ARG A 412 -3.16 -5.77 -9.80
C ARG A 412 -4.38 -4.87 -9.96
N ASP A 413 -4.16 -3.62 -10.35
CA ASP A 413 -5.23 -2.69 -10.69
C ASP A 413 -5.81 -2.97 -12.10
N LYS A 414 -6.83 -2.19 -12.49
CA LYS A 414 -7.46 -2.30 -13.81
C LYS A 414 -6.52 -2.02 -14.98
N ALA A 415 -5.41 -1.33 -14.75
CA ALA A 415 -4.36 -1.06 -15.74
C ALA A 415 -3.27 -2.14 -15.75
N GLY A 416 -3.41 -3.22 -14.97
CA GLY A 416 -2.44 -4.30 -14.86
C GLY A 416 -1.23 -4.00 -13.96
N ARG A 417 -1.18 -2.84 -13.31
CA ARG A 417 -0.07 -2.46 -12.42
C ARG A 417 -0.19 -3.21 -11.09
N ALA A 418 0.96 -3.67 -10.57
CA ALA A 418 1.01 -4.32 -9.27
C ALA A 418 0.58 -3.34 -8.15
N VAL A 419 -0.38 -3.76 -7.32
CA VAL A 419 -0.90 -2.97 -6.20
C VAL A 419 -0.73 -3.67 -4.86
N SER A 420 -0.41 -4.96 -4.86
CA SER A 420 -0.01 -5.72 -3.68
C SER A 420 0.96 -6.82 -4.07
N SER A 421 1.94 -7.10 -3.23
CA SER A 421 2.90 -8.19 -3.42
C SER A 421 3.43 -8.69 -2.08
N VAL A 422 3.90 -9.93 -2.06
CA VAL A 422 4.77 -10.44 -1.01
C VAL A 422 6.21 -10.26 -1.48
N SER A 423 6.96 -9.42 -0.80
CA SER A 423 8.32 -8.99 -1.17
C SER A 423 9.32 -10.15 -1.20
N ALA A 424 10.45 -9.96 -1.87
CA ALA A 424 11.56 -10.91 -1.89
C ALA A 424 12.05 -11.23 -0.48
N SER A 425 12.34 -12.50 -0.21
CA SER A 425 12.65 -12.97 1.15
C SER A 425 13.94 -12.40 1.72
N TRP A 426 14.94 -12.13 0.88
CA TRP A 426 16.17 -11.49 1.33
C TRP A 426 15.90 -10.09 1.88
N LEU A 427 15.06 -9.31 1.19
CA LEU A 427 14.74 -7.94 1.57
C LEU A 427 13.90 -7.90 2.85
N GLN A 428 12.90 -8.81 2.97
CA GLN A 428 12.14 -8.95 4.20
C GLN A 428 13.05 -9.29 5.39
N GLY A 429 14.00 -10.23 5.22
CA GLY A 429 14.97 -10.58 6.25
C GLY A 429 15.80 -9.38 6.70
N VAL A 430 16.35 -8.61 5.76
CA VAL A 430 17.16 -7.41 6.04
C VAL A 430 16.33 -6.32 6.74
N MET A 431 15.11 -6.07 6.29
CA MET A 431 14.26 -5.04 6.91
C MET A 431 13.81 -5.44 8.32
N ILE A 432 13.48 -6.72 8.54
CA ILE A 432 13.15 -7.22 9.89
C ILE A 432 14.37 -7.12 10.81
N ASP A 433 15.55 -7.45 10.32
CA ASP A 433 16.79 -7.35 11.10
C ASP A 433 17.10 -5.89 11.48
N GLY A 434 16.80 -4.95 10.58
CA GLY A 434 16.88 -3.50 10.83
C GLY A 434 15.98 -3.01 11.97
N LEU A 435 14.87 -3.68 12.25
CA LEU A 435 14.01 -3.38 13.41
C LEU A 435 14.68 -3.77 14.76
N ARG A 436 15.69 -4.63 14.73
CA ARG A 436 16.32 -5.22 15.92
C ARG A 436 15.30 -5.84 16.87
N PRO A 437 14.44 -6.76 16.38
CA PRO A 437 13.33 -7.29 17.15
C PRO A 437 13.80 -8.20 18.28
N GLU A 438 13.13 -8.11 19.44
CA GLU A 438 13.38 -8.91 20.62
C GLU A 438 12.11 -9.65 21.08
N PRO A 439 12.22 -10.78 21.79
CA PRO A 439 11.07 -11.51 22.29
C PRO A 439 10.17 -10.65 23.20
N GLY A 440 8.87 -10.67 22.96
CA GLY A 440 7.85 -9.96 23.72
C GLY A 440 7.46 -8.59 23.18
N MET A 441 8.14 -8.11 22.14
CA MET A 441 7.86 -6.81 21.50
C MET A 441 6.49 -6.75 20.82
N THR A 442 5.92 -5.54 20.77
CA THR A 442 4.72 -5.21 19.99
C THR A 442 5.12 -4.37 18.79
N MET A 443 4.89 -4.90 17.60
CA MET A 443 5.35 -4.34 16.33
C MET A 443 4.18 -3.84 15.48
N LEU A 444 4.42 -2.79 14.69
CA LEU A 444 3.52 -2.33 13.64
C LEU A 444 4.12 -2.63 12.27
N GLU A 445 3.34 -3.24 11.40
CA GLU A 445 3.61 -3.33 9.96
C GLU A 445 2.62 -2.44 9.20
N VAL A 446 3.12 -1.68 8.24
CA VAL A 446 2.29 -0.91 7.29
C VAL A 446 2.45 -1.50 5.90
N GLY A 447 1.34 -1.95 5.33
CA GLY A 447 1.31 -2.75 4.10
C GLY A 447 1.29 -4.24 4.42
N SER A 448 0.14 -4.88 4.26
CA SER A 448 -0.10 -6.23 4.71
C SER A 448 0.07 -7.23 3.57
N GLY A 449 0.98 -8.18 3.72
CA GLY A 449 1.09 -9.36 2.85
C GLY A 449 0.98 -10.67 3.64
N GLY A 450 0.90 -10.57 4.96
CA GLY A 450 0.80 -11.68 5.90
C GLY A 450 2.13 -12.36 6.20
N PHE A 451 2.95 -12.65 5.19
CA PHE A 451 4.21 -13.37 5.39
C PHE A 451 5.23 -12.56 6.21
N ASN A 452 5.39 -11.26 5.92
CA ASN A 452 6.31 -10.41 6.67
C ASN A 452 5.87 -10.25 8.13
N ALA A 453 4.56 -9.99 8.37
CA ALA A 453 3.99 -9.95 9.72
C ALA A 453 4.24 -11.26 10.49
N GLU A 454 4.16 -12.41 9.82
CA GLU A 454 4.38 -13.70 10.46
C GLU A 454 5.85 -13.96 10.76
N LEU A 455 6.77 -13.52 9.90
CA LEU A 455 8.21 -13.55 10.21
C LEU A 455 8.52 -12.72 11.46
N VAL A 456 7.99 -11.49 11.55
CA VAL A 456 8.11 -10.63 12.73
C VAL A 456 7.50 -11.33 13.96
N ALA A 457 6.28 -11.89 13.82
CA ALA A 457 5.60 -12.58 14.91
C ALA A 457 6.37 -13.82 15.40
N TYR A 458 7.09 -14.51 14.51
CA TYR A 458 7.98 -15.60 14.89
C TYR A 458 9.12 -15.11 15.79
N VAL A 459 9.79 -14.02 15.36
CA VAL A 459 10.94 -13.47 16.10
C VAL A 459 10.54 -12.91 17.47
N VAL A 460 9.45 -12.13 17.53
CA VAL A 460 8.98 -11.59 18.83
C VAL A 460 8.36 -12.65 19.75
N GLY A 461 8.11 -13.84 19.23
CA GLY A 461 7.74 -15.02 20.00
C GLY A 461 6.35 -14.98 20.63
N PRO A 462 6.01 -15.91 21.52
CA PRO A 462 4.62 -16.13 21.97
C PRO A 462 4.05 -14.99 22.84
N ARG A 463 4.89 -14.14 23.41
CA ARG A 463 4.47 -12.96 24.18
C ARG A 463 4.43 -11.69 23.35
N GLY A 464 5.02 -11.68 22.15
CA GLY A 464 5.00 -10.56 21.24
C GLY A 464 3.70 -10.48 20.43
N ARG A 465 3.48 -9.35 19.79
CA ARG A 465 2.30 -9.07 18.94
C ARG A 465 2.72 -8.29 17.70
N VAL A 466 1.98 -8.47 16.63
CA VAL A 466 2.15 -7.70 15.40
C VAL A 466 0.78 -7.16 14.98
N VAL A 467 0.69 -5.86 14.84
CA VAL A 467 -0.44 -5.20 14.19
C VAL A 467 0.00 -4.90 12.75
N THR A 468 -0.81 -5.28 11.77
CA THR A 468 -0.52 -4.98 10.37
C THR A 468 -1.71 -4.23 9.76
N VAL A 469 -1.45 -3.10 9.12
CA VAL A 469 -2.46 -2.22 8.55
C VAL A 469 -2.32 -2.17 7.03
N ASP A 470 -3.45 -2.26 6.33
CA ASP A 470 -3.50 -2.07 4.88
C ASP A 470 -4.76 -1.30 4.48
N LEU A 471 -4.63 -0.50 3.43
CA LEU A 471 -5.71 0.29 2.84
C LEU A 471 -6.72 -0.57 2.08
N ASP A 472 -6.29 -1.72 1.56
CA ASP A 472 -7.09 -2.57 0.69
C ASP A 472 -7.86 -3.63 1.50
N PRO A 473 -9.21 -3.58 1.54
CA PRO A 473 -10.01 -4.55 2.26
C PRO A 473 -9.78 -6.02 1.82
N TYR A 474 -9.41 -6.21 0.56
CA TYR A 474 -9.04 -7.51 0.03
C TYR A 474 -7.76 -8.04 0.68
N VAL A 475 -6.71 -7.21 0.73
CA VAL A 475 -5.43 -7.56 1.34
C VAL A 475 -5.60 -7.86 2.83
N VAL A 476 -6.38 -7.05 3.55
CA VAL A 476 -6.67 -7.27 4.97
C VAL A 476 -7.35 -8.61 5.21
N ARG A 477 -8.46 -8.89 4.50
CA ARG A 477 -9.17 -10.18 4.63
C ARG A 477 -8.28 -11.37 4.27
N ARG A 478 -7.48 -11.24 3.21
CA ARG A 478 -6.49 -12.25 2.83
C ARG A 478 -5.49 -12.50 3.94
N THR A 479 -4.93 -11.45 4.53
CA THR A 479 -3.96 -11.55 5.62
C THR A 479 -4.58 -12.18 6.87
N GLN A 480 -5.74 -11.70 7.33
CA GLN A 480 -6.48 -12.26 8.47
C GLN A 480 -6.67 -13.77 8.34
N ARG A 481 -7.04 -14.18 7.16
CA ARG A 481 -7.28 -15.57 6.90
C ARG A 481 -6.02 -16.42 6.82
N LEU A 482 -5.00 -15.99 6.03
CA LEU A 482 -3.78 -16.76 5.88
C LEU A 482 -3.01 -16.89 7.21
N THR A 483 -3.04 -15.87 8.07
CA THR A 483 -2.45 -15.93 9.41
C THR A 483 -3.25 -16.84 10.35
N ALA A 484 -4.58 -16.84 10.28
CA ALA A 484 -5.41 -17.75 11.03
C ALA A 484 -5.19 -19.22 10.61
N GLU A 485 -5.09 -19.48 9.31
CA GLU A 485 -4.77 -20.82 8.76
C GLU A 485 -3.36 -21.30 9.16
N ALA A 486 -2.41 -20.38 9.31
CA ALA A 486 -1.08 -20.68 9.83
C ALA A 486 -1.06 -20.95 11.34
N GLY A 487 -2.19 -20.73 12.02
CA GLY A 487 -2.31 -20.90 13.47
C GLY A 487 -1.66 -19.80 14.29
N SER A 488 -1.39 -18.63 13.67
CA SER A 488 -0.80 -17.49 14.35
C SER A 488 -1.88 -16.64 15.04
N GLY A 489 -2.00 -16.73 16.33
CA GLY A 489 -2.82 -15.80 17.13
C GLY A 489 -2.14 -14.48 17.48
N ARG A 490 -1.00 -14.15 16.86
CA ARG A 490 -0.16 -13.00 17.22
C ARG A 490 -0.21 -11.86 16.22
N VAL A 491 -0.77 -12.08 15.05
CA VAL A 491 -0.93 -11.08 13.98
C VAL A 491 -2.37 -10.59 13.97
N THR A 492 -2.55 -9.29 14.10
CA THR A 492 -3.84 -8.60 13.98
C THR A 492 -3.81 -7.73 12.73
N ALA A 493 -4.54 -8.11 11.69
CA ALA A 493 -4.63 -7.32 10.47
C ALA A 493 -5.86 -6.41 10.51
N ILE A 494 -5.63 -5.11 10.29
CA ILE A 494 -6.66 -4.07 10.35
C ILE A 494 -6.75 -3.30 9.03
N LEU A 495 -7.95 -2.82 8.72
CA LEU A 495 -8.20 -1.93 7.59
C LEU A 495 -7.94 -0.49 8.02
N GLY A 496 -7.09 0.22 7.28
CA GLY A 496 -6.81 1.62 7.57
C GLY A 496 -5.81 2.24 6.60
N ASP A 497 -5.72 3.56 6.63
CA ASP A 497 -4.67 4.29 5.94
C ASP A 497 -3.36 4.15 6.71
N GLY A 498 -2.36 3.53 6.08
CA GLY A 498 -1.05 3.29 6.68
C GLY A 498 -0.31 4.56 7.10
N ALA A 499 -0.58 5.72 6.47
CA ALA A 499 0.00 6.99 6.87
C ALA A 499 -0.44 7.44 8.28
N LEU A 500 -1.56 6.93 8.77
CA LEU A 500 -2.06 7.17 10.14
C LEU A 500 -1.51 6.15 11.16
N GLY A 501 -0.76 5.15 10.71
CA GLY A 501 -0.33 4.03 11.55
C GLY A 501 -1.50 3.20 12.04
N ALA A 502 -1.51 2.85 13.33
CA ALA A 502 -2.56 2.06 13.97
C ALA A 502 -2.97 2.71 15.31
N PRO A 503 -3.65 3.87 15.30
CA PRO A 503 -3.88 4.69 16.49
C PRO A 503 -4.61 3.95 17.63
N ASP A 504 -5.57 3.07 17.28
CA ASP A 504 -6.35 2.32 18.27
C ASP A 504 -5.60 1.11 18.86
N HIS A 505 -4.39 0.86 18.39
CA HIS A 505 -3.57 -0.29 18.79
C HIS A 505 -2.21 0.11 19.34
N VAL A 506 -1.96 1.41 19.51
CA VAL A 506 -0.68 1.91 20.03
C VAL A 506 -0.51 1.50 21.50
N PRO A 507 0.56 0.76 21.85
CA PRO A 507 0.89 0.49 23.25
C PRO A 507 1.11 1.79 24.05
N ALA A 508 0.99 1.74 25.37
CA ALA A 508 1.16 2.92 26.22
C ALA A 508 2.50 3.66 26.02
N ASP A 509 3.57 2.90 25.73
CA ASP A 509 4.90 3.43 25.49
C ASP A 509 5.26 3.56 23.99
N GLY A 510 4.30 3.32 23.09
CA GLY A 510 4.50 3.24 21.64
C GLY A 510 4.84 1.82 21.15
N PHE A 511 4.89 1.63 19.84
CA PHE A 511 5.33 0.37 19.23
C PHE A 511 6.83 0.18 19.40
N ASP A 512 7.26 -1.05 19.70
CA ASP A 512 8.67 -1.42 19.82
C ASP A 512 9.43 -1.45 18.48
N GLY A 513 8.71 -1.33 17.37
CA GLY A 513 9.27 -1.20 16.04
C GLY A 513 8.16 -1.04 15.02
N ILE A 514 8.45 -0.29 13.96
CA ILE A 514 7.52 -0.05 12.85
C ILE A 514 8.23 -0.40 11.55
N VAL A 515 7.59 -1.22 10.70
CA VAL A 515 8.08 -1.54 9.36
C VAL A 515 7.06 -1.14 8.30
N ILE A 516 7.52 -0.41 7.30
CA ILE A 516 6.72 -0.03 6.14
C ILE A 516 7.12 -0.93 4.97
N THR A 517 6.16 -1.53 4.28
CA THR A 517 6.42 -2.50 3.22
C THR A 517 5.99 -2.02 1.83
N HIS A 518 5.90 -0.73 1.64
CA HIS A 518 5.69 -0.06 0.35
C HIS A 518 6.59 1.17 0.23
N ASN A 519 6.83 1.63 -1.00
CA ASN A 519 7.70 2.78 -1.25
C ASN A 519 7.03 4.07 -0.79
N VAL A 520 7.69 4.83 0.06
CA VAL A 520 7.19 6.10 0.60
C VAL A 520 8.09 7.27 0.18
N TRP A 521 7.46 8.40 -0.04
CA TRP A 521 8.19 9.63 -0.40
C TRP A 521 8.58 10.46 0.81
N ASP A 522 7.77 10.46 1.87
CA ASP A 522 7.99 11.23 3.10
C ASP A 522 7.66 10.37 4.33
N ILE A 523 8.06 10.80 5.49
CA ILE A 523 7.83 10.09 6.74
C ILE A 523 6.58 10.65 7.41
N ALA A 524 5.51 9.85 7.44
CA ALA A 524 4.27 10.26 8.08
C ALA A 524 4.50 10.55 9.58
N PRO A 525 4.00 11.67 10.11
CA PRO A 525 4.17 12.04 11.50
C PRO A 525 3.72 10.95 12.49
N ALA A 526 2.62 10.26 12.17
CA ALA A 526 2.10 9.18 12.99
C ALA A 526 3.11 8.05 13.25
N TRP A 527 3.96 7.73 12.28
CA TRP A 527 4.97 6.68 12.47
C TRP A 527 6.02 7.06 13.52
N ARG A 528 6.47 8.32 13.52
CA ARG A 528 7.38 8.81 14.54
C ARG A 528 6.69 8.88 15.91
N ASP A 529 5.45 9.39 15.94
CA ASP A 529 4.72 9.63 17.17
C ASP A 529 4.30 8.32 17.87
N GLN A 530 3.96 7.28 17.07
CA GLN A 530 3.58 5.95 17.56
C GLN A 530 4.77 5.01 17.84
N LEU A 531 5.99 5.34 17.41
CA LEU A 531 7.19 4.55 17.70
C LEU A 531 7.71 4.86 19.10
N ALA A 532 8.09 3.87 19.88
CA ALA A 532 8.67 4.07 21.20
C ALA A 532 10.08 4.70 21.13
N GLU A 533 10.49 5.40 22.19
CA GLU A 533 11.81 6.03 22.27
C GLU A 533 12.95 5.00 22.14
N GLY A 534 13.95 5.34 21.33
CA GLY A 534 15.10 4.47 21.06
C GLY A 534 14.85 3.30 20.13
N ARG A 535 13.60 3.11 19.64
CA ARG A 535 13.20 2.01 18.75
C ARG A 535 13.35 2.40 17.28
N TYR A 536 13.11 1.45 16.36
CA TYR A 536 13.43 1.58 14.95
C TYR A 536 12.19 1.63 14.06
N LEU A 537 12.18 2.59 13.13
CA LEU A 537 11.31 2.66 11.97
C LEU A 537 12.11 2.17 10.76
N VAL A 538 11.67 1.11 10.11
CA VAL A 538 12.29 0.60 8.89
C VAL A 538 11.37 0.82 7.71
N LEU A 539 11.83 1.52 6.69
CA LEU A 539 11.00 1.89 5.54
C LEU A 539 11.78 2.01 4.24
N PRO A 540 11.16 1.71 3.09
CA PRO A 540 11.69 2.05 1.77
C PRO A 540 11.39 3.51 1.46
N LEU A 541 12.41 4.38 1.56
CA LEU A 541 12.30 5.81 1.32
C LEU A 541 12.75 6.16 -0.09
N GLU A 542 11.92 6.88 -0.83
CA GLU A 542 12.24 7.44 -2.14
C GLU A 542 12.91 8.82 -1.97
N LEU A 543 14.10 8.94 -2.53
CA LEU A 543 14.93 10.12 -2.52
C LEU A 543 15.30 10.44 -3.96
N HIS A 544 14.69 11.46 -4.55
CA HIS A 544 14.88 11.84 -5.96
C HIS A 544 14.71 10.66 -6.94
N GLY A 545 13.72 9.78 -6.66
CA GLY A 545 13.44 8.61 -7.47
C GLY A 545 14.38 7.41 -7.24
N TYR A 546 15.25 7.46 -6.25
CA TYR A 546 16.04 6.31 -5.77
C TYR A 546 15.46 5.80 -4.46
N THR A 547 15.08 4.53 -4.42
CA THR A 547 14.51 3.93 -3.21
C THR A 547 15.59 3.21 -2.41
N ARG A 548 15.60 3.45 -1.09
CA ARG A 548 16.45 2.76 -0.12
C ARG A 548 15.63 2.31 1.08
N ALA A 549 15.76 1.07 1.50
CA ALA A 549 15.30 0.65 2.81
C ALA A 549 16.26 1.20 3.86
N ILE A 550 15.72 1.92 4.84
CA ILE A 550 16.49 2.60 5.87
C ILE A 550 15.94 2.23 7.23
N ALA A 551 16.82 1.88 8.16
CA ALA A 551 16.48 1.69 9.56
C ALA A 551 16.78 2.96 10.36
N LEU A 552 15.73 3.66 10.78
CA LEU A 552 15.79 4.94 11.47
C LEU A 552 15.48 4.76 12.95
N GLN A 553 16.42 5.11 13.83
CA GLN A 553 16.23 5.07 15.28
C GLN A 553 15.59 6.35 15.78
N ARG A 554 14.55 6.23 16.60
CA ARG A 554 13.93 7.41 17.26
C ARG A 554 14.83 7.97 18.36
N ARG A 555 15.03 9.28 18.34
CA ARG A 555 15.72 10.08 19.36
C ARG A 555 14.91 11.34 19.63
N GLY A 556 13.99 11.27 20.58
CA GLY A 556 13.03 12.33 20.80
C GLY A 556 12.12 12.57 19.57
N ASN A 557 12.20 13.76 19.00
CA ASN A 557 11.45 14.13 17.78
C ASN A 557 12.25 13.89 16.48
N VAL A 558 13.47 13.36 16.57
CA VAL A 558 14.36 13.12 15.43
C VAL A 558 14.43 11.61 15.17
N LEU A 559 14.53 11.23 13.89
CA LEU A 559 14.84 9.86 13.48
C LEU A 559 16.23 9.84 12.85
N GLU A 560 17.08 8.92 13.26
CA GLU A 560 18.48 8.89 12.85
C GLU A 560 18.87 7.54 12.24
N ALA A 561 19.68 7.56 11.17
CA ALA A 561 20.31 6.39 10.57
C ALA A 561 21.80 6.60 10.36
N GLY A 562 22.57 5.57 10.65
CA GLY A 562 24.00 5.49 10.35
C GLY A 562 24.30 4.90 8.96
N PRO A 563 25.58 4.89 8.53
CA PRO A 563 25.95 4.32 7.23
C PRO A 563 25.61 2.84 7.03
N GLY A 564 25.50 2.07 8.12
CA GLY A 564 25.17 0.64 8.09
C GLY A 564 23.67 0.32 8.04
N ASP A 565 22.81 1.33 8.15
CA ASP A 565 21.36 1.16 8.26
C ASP A 565 20.62 1.27 6.91
N TRP A 566 21.33 1.20 5.79
CA TRP A 566 20.83 1.38 4.45
C TRP A 566 20.90 0.13 3.60
N THR A 567 19.90 -0.08 2.76
CA THR A 567 19.89 -1.19 1.80
C THR A 567 19.23 -0.75 0.49
N PHE A 568 19.85 -1.07 -0.65
CA PHE A 568 19.25 -0.86 -1.97
C PHE A 568 18.01 -1.74 -2.14
N CYS A 569 16.89 -1.15 -2.57
CA CYS A 569 15.65 -1.89 -2.77
C CYS A 569 14.74 -1.23 -3.80
N GLY A 570 13.68 -1.97 -4.20
CA GLY A 570 12.55 -1.46 -4.95
C GLY A 570 11.24 -1.97 -4.33
N PHE A 571 10.23 -1.12 -4.28
CA PHE A 571 8.91 -1.44 -3.73
C PHE A 571 7.77 -0.88 -4.58
N ILE A 572 6.57 -1.43 -4.41
CA ILE A 572 5.32 -0.87 -4.94
C ILE A 572 5.10 0.49 -4.28
N ARG A 573 4.68 1.48 -5.07
CA ARG A 573 4.41 2.83 -4.57
C ARG A 573 3.23 2.87 -3.61
N ASP A 574 3.27 3.83 -2.69
CA ASP A 574 2.17 4.17 -1.80
C ASP A 574 0.90 4.57 -2.58
N ARG A 575 -0.27 4.22 -2.00
CA ARG A 575 -1.60 4.52 -2.55
C ARG A 575 -2.50 5.22 -1.53
N GLY A 576 -2.05 5.40 -0.30
CA GLY A 576 -2.77 6.07 0.79
C GLY A 576 -2.84 7.58 0.64
N SER A 577 -3.22 8.27 1.69
CA SER A 577 -3.28 9.74 1.74
C SER A 577 -1.92 10.42 1.54
N ALA A 578 -0.82 9.69 1.75
CA ALA A 578 0.54 10.15 1.48
C ALA A 578 1.04 9.83 0.05
N ALA A 579 0.20 9.22 -0.79
CA ALA A 579 0.55 8.89 -2.17
C ALA A 579 0.85 10.17 -2.98
N ARG A 580 1.87 10.07 -3.82
CA ARG A 580 2.33 11.20 -4.63
C ARG A 580 2.54 10.83 -6.09
N THR A 581 2.23 11.77 -6.97
CA THR A 581 2.61 11.70 -8.38
C THR A 581 3.96 12.37 -8.58
N THR A 582 4.93 11.67 -9.17
CA THR A 582 6.23 12.24 -9.53
C THR A 582 6.04 13.28 -10.61
N PRO A 583 6.42 14.56 -10.40
CA PRO A 583 6.36 15.58 -11.43
C PRO A 583 7.25 15.20 -12.61
N THR A 584 6.74 15.31 -13.84
CA THR A 584 7.49 14.96 -15.05
C THR A 584 7.38 16.03 -16.12
N VAL A 585 8.42 16.15 -16.95
CA VAL A 585 8.43 16.97 -18.16
C VAL A 585 8.88 16.11 -19.32
N ASP A 586 8.03 16.00 -20.33
CA ASP A 586 8.37 15.31 -21.57
C ASP A 586 9.12 16.26 -22.50
N LEU A 587 10.23 15.78 -23.04
CA LEU A 587 11.10 16.51 -23.97
C LEU A 587 11.08 15.81 -25.33
N PRO A 588 11.49 16.51 -26.42
CA PRO A 588 11.62 15.92 -27.74
C PRO A 588 12.51 14.67 -27.76
N GLY A 589 12.23 13.73 -28.66
CA GLY A 589 13.02 12.51 -28.82
C GLY A 589 12.70 11.42 -27.78
N GLY A 590 11.54 11.46 -27.10
CA GLY A 590 11.17 10.44 -26.12
C GLY A 590 11.88 10.58 -24.78
N LEU A 591 12.46 11.74 -24.52
CA LEU A 591 13.10 12.04 -23.25
C LEU A 591 12.09 12.49 -22.22
N GLN A 592 12.26 12.08 -20.96
CA GLN A 592 11.43 12.49 -19.85
C GLN A 592 12.29 12.88 -18.64
N LEU A 593 12.09 14.07 -18.12
CA LEU A 593 12.64 14.50 -16.83
C LEU A 593 11.68 14.16 -15.70
N ARG A 594 12.22 13.69 -14.58
CA ARG A 594 11.48 13.36 -13.36
C ARG A 594 12.07 14.10 -12.19
N PHE A 595 11.21 14.78 -11.43
CA PHE A 595 11.61 15.68 -10.35
C PHE A 595 11.16 15.15 -8.98
N GLU A 596 11.88 15.55 -7.94
CA GLU A 596 11.50 15.27 -6.56
C GLU A 596 10.28 16.07 -6.16
N ASP A 597 10.32 17.39 -6.41
CA ASP A 597 9.24 18.30 -6.04
C ASP A 597 9.10 19.44 -7.05
N GLY A 598 7.88 19.59 -7.59
CA GLY A 598 7.58 20.62 -8.56
C GLY A 598 8.35 20.49 -9.88
N ILE A 599 8.04 21.33 -10.83
CA ILE A 599 8.78 21.46 -12.10
C ILE A 599 9.53 22.78 -12.06
N PRO A 600 10.89 22.77 -12.05
CA PRO A 600 11.69 23.99 -12.03
C PRO A 600 11.48 24.86 -13.28
N ALA A 601 11.62 26.18 -13.13
CA ALA A 601 11.56 27.11 -14.25
C ALA A 601 12.71 26.89 -15.29
N ASP A 602 13.80 26.27 -14.86
CA ASP A 602 14.95 25.93 -15.69
C ASP A 602 14.67 24.92 -16.80
N THR A 603 13.50 24.31 -16.81
CA THR A 603 13.02 23.47 -17.93
C THR A 603 12.70 24.30 -19.19
N VAL A 604 12.50 25.62 -19.04
CA VAL A 604 12.26 26.52 -20.17
C VAL A 604 13.52 26.62 -21.00
N GLY A 605 13.41 26.38 -22.30
CA GLY A 605 14.55 26.46 -23.24
C GLY A 605 15.36 25.16 -23.44
N LEU A 606 15.06 24.08 -22.67
CA LEU A 606 15.73 22.78 -22.81
C LEU A 606 15.52 22.16 -24.19
N GLU A 607 14.34 22.34 -24.80
CA GLU A 607 14.07 21.83 -26.15
C GLU A 607 15.05 22.45 -27.19
N GLN A 608 15.34 23.76 -27.07
CA GLN A 608 16.31 24.43 -27.91
C GLN A 608 17.72 23.99 -27.57
N ALA A 609 18.04 23.83 -26.29
CA ALA A 609 19.36 23.38 -25.82
C ALA A 609 19.71 21.97 -26.36
N LEU A 610 18.74 21.07 -26.45
CA LEU A 610 18.91 19.70 -26.98
C LEU A 610 19.26 19.69 -28.49
N GLN A 611 18.92 20.75 -29.24
CA GLN A 611 19.29 20.90 -30.66
C GLN A 611 20.66 21.50 -30.85
N GLY A 612 21.26 22.04 -29.79
CA GLY A 612 22.56 22.66 -29.77
C GLY A 612 23.71 21.65 -29.63
N PRO A 613 24.97 22.18 -29.65
CA PRO A 613 26.14 21.35 -29.48
C PRO A 613 26.21 20.75 -28.06
N ARG A 614 26.44 19.44 -28.00
CA ARG A 614 26.66 18.71 -26.75
C ARG A 614 28.11 18.83 -26.30
N TYR A 615 28.31 19.07 -25.02
CA TYR A 615 29.59 19.04 -24.34
C TYR A 615 29.77 17.70 -23.65
N GLU A 616 30.94 17.11 -23.74
CA GLU A 616 31.30 15.84 -23.09
C GLU A 616 32.48 16.05 -22.18
N LEU A 617 32.41 15.53 -20.95
CA LEU A 617 33.47 15.62 -19.96
C LEU A 617 33.72 14.24 -19.36
N ALA A 618 34.86 13.63 -19.64
CA ALA A 618 35.32 12.44 -18.97
C ALA A 618 35.70 12.76 -17.52
N THR A 619 35.21 11.95 -16.60
CA THR A 619 35.46 12.21 -15.16
C THR A 619 36.79 11.69 -14.65
N GLY A 620 37.39 10.72 -15.35
CA GLY A 620 38.57 9.97 -14.90
C GLY A 620 38.24 8.85 -13.94
N VAL A 621 36.97 8.70 -13.53
CA VAL A 621 36.53 7.72 -12.52
C VAL A 621 35.99 6.47 -13.20
N ASN A 622 36.55 5.32 -12.83
CA ASN A 622 36.22 4.03 -13.40
C ASN A 622 35.54 3.10 -12.39
N VAL A 623 34.57 2.31 -12.85
CA VAL A 623 33.91 1.27 -12.07
C VAL A 623 34.04 -0.09 -12.74
N ALA A 624 34.09 -1.16 -11.93
CA ALA A 624 34.03 -2.52 -12.43
C ALA A 624 32.60 -2.91 -12.82
N GLY A 625 32.44 -3.86 -13.75
CA GLY A 625 31.13 -4.30 -14.21
C GLY A 625 30.27 -5.02 -13.14
N ASN A 626 30.85 -5.43 -12.02
CA ASN A 626 30.18 -6.01 -10.86
C ASN A 626 30.18 -5.10 -9.64
N GLU A 627 30.62 -3.84 -9.79
CA GLU A 627 30.67 -2.89 -8.71
C GLU A 627 29.41 -2.04 -8.66
N SER A 628 28.81 -1.93 -7.46
CA SER A 628 27.67 -1.05 -7.23
C SER A 628 28.16 0.40 -7.07
N PHE A 629 27.49 1.31 -7.74
CA PHE A 629 27.69 2.77 -7.58
C PHE A 629 26.43 3.48 -7.06
N GLU A 630 25.61 2.76 -6.32
CA GLU A 630 24.35 3.27 -5.76
C GLU A 630 24.56 4.44 -4.79
N THR A 631 25.70 4.48 -4.08
CA THR A 631 26.07 5.61 -3.22
C THR A 631 26.43 6.86 -4.02
N LEU A 632 26.98 6.71 -5.24
CA LEU A 632 27.15 7.82 -6.16
C LEU A 632 25.82 8.44 -6.54
N GLN A 633 24.85 7.58 -6.92
CA GLN A 633 23.51 8.07 -7.31
C GLN A 633 22.87 8.88 -6.18
N LEU A 634 22.96 8.37 -4.95
CA LEU A 634 22.41 9.04 -3.77
C LEU A 634 23.18 10.34 -3.45
N LEU A 635 24.51 10.34 -3.56
CA LEU A 635 25.34 11.53 -3.37
C LEU A 635 24.93 12.65 -4.33
N LEU A 636 24.84 12.35 -5.63
CA LEU A 636 24.41 13.32 -6.63
C LEU A 636 23.03 13.88 -6.31
N ALA A 637 22.08 12.99 -5.97
CA ALA A 637 20.70 13.34 -5.67
C ALA A 637 20.55 14.25 -4.44
N THR A 638 21.40 14.09 -3.43
CA THR A 638 21.30 14.81 -2.16
C THR A 638 22.22 16.02 -2.03
N THR A 639 23.14 16.22 -2.99
CA THR A 639 24.15 17.30 -2.89
C THR A 639 24.19 18.26 -4.07
N LEU A 640 23.48 17.97 -5.17
CA LEU A 640 23.44 18.82 -6.36
C LEU A 640 22.11 19.56 -6.45
N GLU A 641 22.16 20.85 -6.58
CA GLU A 641 20.99 21.68 -6.91
C GLU A 641 20.46 21.35 -8.30
N GLY A 642 19.15 21.51 -8.51
CA GLY A 642 18.50 21.22 -9.79
C GLY A 642 18.52 19.76 -10.19
N PHE A 643 18.77 18.85 -9.23
CA PHE A 643 18.83 17.42 -9.50
C PHE A 643 17.49 16.89 -10.01
N CYS A 644 17.54 16.09 -11.06
CA CYS A 644 16.41 15.36 -11.62
C CYS A 644 16.90 14.03 -12.21
N ARG A 645 15.99 13.23 -12.72
CA ARG A 645 16.32 12.00 -13.43
C ARG A 645 15.88 12.08 -14.88
N LEU A 646 16.78 11.74 -15.80
CA LEU A 646 16.54 11.71 -17.23
C LEU A 646 16.23 10.27 -17.66
N ALA A 647 15.01 9.99 -18.10
CA ALA A 647 14.61 8.74 -18.72
C ALA A 647 14.53 8.89 -20.25
N LEU A 648 14.81 7.81 -20.97
CA LEU A 648 14.73 7.72 -22.42
C LEU A 648 13.73 6.64 -22.82
N ASP A 649 12.89 6.96 -23.81
CA ASP A 649 12.09 5.98 -24.52
C ASP A 649 12.90 5.43 -25.70
N HIS A 650 13.38 4.21 -25.59
CA HIS A 650 14.24 3.59 -26.61
C HIS A 650 13.57 3.38 -27.97
N GLU A 651 12.24 3.35 -28.03
CA GLU A 651 11.52 3.29 -29.31
C GLU A 651 11.55 4.61 -30.08
N ARG A 652 11.92 5.71 -29.39
CA ARG A 652 11.95 7.07 -29.92
C ARG A 652 13.34 7.73 -29.87
N ASP A 653 14.40 6.92 -29.86
CA ASP A 653 15.78 7.35 -29.64
C ASP A 653 16.09 8.77 -30.20
N GLY A 654 16.28 9.72 -29.28
CA GLY A 654 16.52 11.11 -29.58
C GLY A 654 17.99 11.45 -29.89
N GLY A 655 18.87 10.48 -30.11
CA GLY A 655 20.30 10.69 -30.39
C GLY A 655 21.10 11.17 -29.18
N LEU A 656 20.57 11.05 -27.96
CA LEU A 656 21.33 11.21 -26.73
C LEU A 656 22.17 9.95 -26.48
N ALA A 657 23.37 10.12 -25.92
CA ALA A 657 24.24 9.00 -25.59
C ALA A 657 23.54 8.00 -24.67
N ALA A 658 23.93 6.72 -24.79
CA ALA A 658 23.31 5.59 -24.14
C ALA A 658 22.98 5.84 -22.64
N VAL A 659 21.70 6.09 -22.36
CA VAL A 659 21.13 5.97 -21.04
C VAL A 659 20.82 4.48 -20.82
N PRO A 660 21.22 3.85 -19.71
CA PRO A 660 20.95 2.42 -19.47
C PRO A 660 19.46 2.09 -19.57
N ASP A 661 19.14 0.96 -20.19
CA ASP A 661 17.81 0.52 -20.61
C ASP A 661 16.69 0.53 -19.56
N SER A 662 17.01 0.50 -18.28
CA SER A 662 16.00 0.31 -17.22
C SER A 662 15.97 1.39 -16.16
N THR A 663 16.95 2.30 -16.14
CA THR A 663 17.07 3.31 -15.09
C THR A 663 17.29 4.70 -15.69
N ALA A 664 16.51 5.67 -15.20
CA ALA A 664 16.77 7.05 -15.60
C ALA A 664 18.15 7.50 -15.09
N ALA A 665 18.94 8.17 -15.94
CA ALA A 665 20.22 8.73 -15.59
C ALA A 665 20.09 9.88 -14.58
N ALA A 666 21.11 10.08 -13.73
CA ALA A 666 21.22 11.27 -12.90
C ALA A 666 21.43 12.49 -13.80
N ALA A 667 20.66 13.55 -13.58
CA ALA A 667 20.78 14.80 -14.32
C ALA A 667 20.64 15.99 -13.38
N ILE A 668 21.15 17.16 -13.81
CA ILE A 668 20.96 18.46 -13.14
C ILE A 668 20.55 19.51 -14.17
N LEU A 669 19.73 20.45 -13.72
CA LEU A 669 19.29 21.59 -14.52
C LEU A 669 19.82 22.88 -13.94
N GLY A 670 20.03 23.88 -14.80
CA GLY A 670 20.36 25.26 -14.42
C GLY A 670 20.38 26.18 -15.63
N GLU A 671 19.70 27.32 -15.53
CA GLU A 671 19.69 28.40 -16.54
C GLU A 671 19.40 27.89 -17.98
N GLY A 672 18.39 27.06 -18.17
CA GLY A 672 18.02 26.50 -19.48
C GLY A 672 19.03 25.49 -20.05
N SER A 673 19.90 24.97 -19.21
CA SER A 673 20.90 23.94 -19.52
C SER A 673 20.64 22.67 -18.73
N MET A 674 21.16 21.53 -19.23
CA MET A 674 21.10 20.26 -18.57
C MET A 674 22.45 19.54 -18.67
N ALA A 675 22.87 18.90 -17.56
CA ALA A 675 23.94 17.93 -17.58
C ALA A 675 23.43 16.57 -17.07
N TYR A 676 23.89 15.46 -17.63
CA TYR A 676 23.51 14.12 -17.22
C TYR A 676 24.68 13.14 -17.25
N LEU A 677 24.64 12.16 -16.36
CA LEU A 677 25.70 11.18 -16.16
C LEU A 677 25.43 9.92 -16.95
N THR A 678 26.43 9.48 -17.71
CA THR A 678 26.46 8.17 -18.37
C THR A 678 27.76 7.44 -18.02
N TYR A 679 27.96 6.26 -18.60
CA TYR A 679 29.23 5.57 -18.53
C TYR A 679 29.58 4.95 -19.89
N VAL A 680 30.85 4.98 -20.24
CA VAL A 680 31.37 4.39 -21.45
C VAL A 680 32.33 3.25 -21.09
N LYS A 681 32.28 2.17 -21.86
CA LYS A 681 33.17 1.03 -21.70
C LYS A 681 34.59 1.41 -22.12
N VAL A 682 35.55 1.30 -21.20
CA VAL A 682 36.97 1.63 -21.44
C VAL A 682 37.87 0.39 -21.46
N ARG A 683 37.38 -0.72 -20.88
CA ARG A 683 38.12 -1.99 -20.90
C ARG A 683 37.16 -3.19 -21.00
N ASP A 684 37.46 -4.10 -21.92
CA ASP A 684 36.84 -5.44 -22.00
C ASP A 684 37.52 -6.42 -21.03
N GLY A 685 36.75 -7.44 -20.62
CA GLY A 685 37.24 -8.55 -19.81
C GLY A 685 36.29 -9.75 -19.89
N ASP A 686 36.80 -10.92 -19.62
CA ASP A 686 36.03 -12.16 -19.65
C ASP A 686 35.03 -12.25 -18.51
N THR A 687 35.35 -11.65 -17.38
CA THR A 687 34.48 -11.56 -16.20
C THR A 687 33.98 -10.15 -15.97
N PRO A 688 32.79 -9.98 -15.32
CA PRO A 688 32.32 -8.65 -14.93
C PRO A 688 33.33 -7.86 -14.09
N ALA A 689 34.10 -8.52 -13.24
CA ALA A 689 35.12 -7.89 -12.39
C ALA A 689 36.31 -7.31 -13.18
N GLU A 690 36.57 -7.80 -14.39
CA GLU A 690 37.66 -7.31 -15.28
C GLU A 690 37.22 -6.19 -16.18
N ARG A 691 35.93 -6.08 -16.48
CA ARG A 691 35.35 -5.00 -17.28
C ARG A 691 35.45 -3.69 -16.54
N ARG A 692 35.74 -2.60 -17.25
CA ARG A 692 35.77 -1.25 -16.69
C ARG A 692 34.95 -0.31 -17.56
N SER A 693 34.18 0.53 -16.88
CA SER A 693 33.47 1.65 -17.52
C SER A 693 33.86 2.94 -16.82
N GLU A 694 34.06 4.00 -17.59
CA GLU A 694 34.35 5.34 -17.09
C GLU A 694 33.06 6.17 -17.07
N PHE A 695 32.83 6.92 -16.01
CA PHE A 695 31.75 7.89 -15.96
C PHE A 695 32.06 9.08 -16.87
N VAL A 696 31.06 9.45 -17.68
CA VAL A 696 31.12 10.60 -18.60
C VAL A 696 29.91 11.49 -18.38
N VAL A 697 30.13 12.77 -18.23
CA VAL A 697 29.08 13.78 -18.15
C VAL A 697 28.83 14.36 -19.53
N HIS A 698 27.58 14.35 -19.95
CA HIS A 698 27.12 15.03 -21.15
C HIS A 698 26.31 16.26 -20.74
N ALA A 699 26.49 17.38 -21.44
CA ALA A 699 25.74 18.59 -21.12
C ALA A 699 25.34 19.37 -22.38
N VAL A 700 24.20 20.05 -22.31
CA VAL A 700 23.60 20.87 -23.36
C VAL A 700 23.16 22.20 -22.78
N GLY A 701 23.08 23.22 -23.62
CA GLY A 701 22.61 24.56 -23.25
C GLY A 701 23.71 25.59 -23.02
N PRO A 702 23.35 26.82 -22.64
CA PRO A 702 24.29 27.95 -22.53
C PRO A 702 25.34 27.77 -21.41
N THR A 703 24.95 27.17 -20.26
CA THR A 703 25.85 26.95 -19.10
C THR A 703 26.39 25.54 -19.01
N ARG A 704 26.32 24.72 -20.10
CA ARG A 704 26.66 23.30 -20.15
C ARG A 704 28.02 22.93 -19.55
N GLU A 705 29.07 23.76 -19.77
CA GLU A 705 30.43 23.48 -19.29
C GLU A 705 30.50 23.54 -17.75
N GLY A 706 29.86 24.58 -17.17
CA GLY A 706 29.78 24.73 -15.71
C GLY A 706 29.01 23.63 -15.03
N LEU A 707 27.84 23.23 -15.59
CA LEU A 707 27.04 22.12 -15.06
C LEU A 707 27.78 20.78 -15.17
N ALA A 708 28.49 20.57 -16.32
CA ALA A 708 29.27 19.33 -16.51
C ALA A 708 30.39 19.23 -15.46
N GLU A 709 31.12 20.31 -15.22
CA GLU A 709 32.20 20.32 -14.22
C GLU A 709 31.67 20.16 -12.80
N GLN A 710 30.53 20.78 -12.46
CA GLN A 710 29.86 20.61 -11.17
C GLN A 710 29.52 19.13 -10.91
N MET A 711 28.91 18.43 -11.88
CA MET A 711 28.59 17.03 -11.76
C MET A 711 29.86 16.16 -11.72
N ALA A 712 30.83 16.39 -12.60
CA ALA A 712 32.09 15.65 -12.63
C ALA A 712 32.90 15.81 -11.34
N ALA A 713 32.91 16.97 -10.73
CA ALA A 713 33.52 17.20 -9.43
C ALA A 713 32.91 16.33 -8.33
N ARG A 714 31.57 16.17 -8.33
CA ARG A 714 30.88 15.27 -7.39
C ARG A 714 31.21 13.79 -7.64
N VAL A 715 31.33 13.39 -8.90
CA VAL A 715 31.75 12.00 -9.25
C VAL A 715 33.15 11.72 -8.73
N ARG A 716 34.10 12.68 -8.91
CA ARG A 716 35.47 12.56 -8.38
C ARG A 716 35.51 12.57 -6.85
N ALA A 717 34.71 13.39 -6.20
CA ALA A 717 34.59 13.42 -4.74
C ALA A 717 34.02 12.08 -4.21
N TRP A 718 33.05 11.48 -4.90
CA TRP A 718 32.59 10.14 -4.58
C TRP A 718 33.72 9.10 -4.63
N ASP A 719 34.48 9.08 -5.71
CA ASP A 719 35.59 8.14 -5.89
C ASP A 719 36.64 8.27 -4.77
N ASN A 720 36.99 9.51 -4.42
CA ASN A 720 38.04 9.81 -3.43
C ASN A 720 37.60 9.50 -1.98
N THR A 721 36.30 9.62 -1.67
CA THR A 721 35.84 9.63 -0.28
C THR A 721 34.69 8.64 -0.05
N VAL A 722 33.55 8.85 -0.70
CA VAL A 722 32.29 8.17 -0.40
C VAL A 722 32.29 6.70 -0.82
N ARG A 723 33.00 6.36 -1.91
CA ARG A 723 33.13 5.00 -2.42
C ARG A 723 33.66 4.03 -1.34
N ALA A 724 34.55 4.49 -0.48
CA ALA A 724 35.12 3.70 0.62
C ALA A 724 34.29 3.78 1.91
N THR A 725 33.60 4.89 2.17
CA THR A 725 32.86 5.12 3.41
C THR A 725 31.41 4.66 3.36
N GLY A 726 30.83 4.51 2.15
CA GLY A 726 29.47 4.03 1.94
C GLY A 726 28.40 5.12 2.07
N TYR A 727 27.27 4.77 2.69
CA TYR A 727 26.11 5.64 2.84
C TYR A 727 26.32 6.79 3.83
N PRO A 728 25.53 7.90 3.72
CA PRO A 728 25.60 9.01 4.66
C PRO A 728 24.98 8.66 6.02
N ARG A 729 25.25 9.51 7.02
CA ARG A 729 24.36 9.61 8.17
C ARG A 729 23.13 10.43 7.77
N LEU A 730 21.97 10.06 8.24
CA LEU A 730 20.72 10.75 8.01
C LEU A 730 20.09 11.11 9.35
N SER A 731 19.66 12.37 9.48
CA SER A 731 18.74 12.78 10.52
C SER A 731 17.47 13.36 9.90
N VAL A 732 16.32 12.95 10.41
CA VAL A 732 15.00 13.38 9.92
C VAL A 732 14.31 14.14 11.03
N HIS A 733 14.05 15.41 10.77
CA HIS A 733 13.42 16.35 11.67
C HIS A 733 11.99 16.66 11.20
N PRO A 734 11.09 17.11 12.08
CA PRO A 734 9.79 17.65 11.69
C PRO A 734 9.94 18.84 10.72
N ALA A 735 9.04 19.00 9.76
CA ALA A 735 9.07 20.07 8.77
C ALA A 735 9.15 21.49 9.37
N GLY A 736 8.58 21.72 10.57
CA GLY A 736 8.62 23.00 11.29
C GLY A 736 9.93 23.32 12.02
N THR A 737 10.96 22.46 11.93
CA THR A 737 12.25 22.69 12.62
C THR A 737 12.98 23.85 11.94
N ALA A 738 13.39 24.86 12.70
CA ALA A 738 14.08 26.03 12.18
C ALA A 738 15.51 25.68 11.73
N ASP A 739 16.04 26.36 10.70
CA ASP A 739 17.37 26.09 10.13
C ASP A 739 18.49 26.11 11.17
N ARG A 740 18.41 27.03 12.14
CA ARG A 740 19.39 27.16 13.24
C ARG A 740 19.41 25.94 14.19
N ASP A 741 18.36 25.13 14.17
CA ASP A 741 18.19 23.96 15.06
C ASP A 741 18.51 22.65 14.31
N LEU A 742 18.87 22.74 13.01
CA LEU A 742 19.29 21.61 12.20
C LEU A 742 20.83 21.39 12.34
N PRO A 743 21.28 20.14 12.32
CA PRO A 743 22.72 19.85 12.23
C PRO A 743 23.28 20.29 10.86
N ASP A 744 24.61 20.44 10.77
CA ASP A 744 25.30 20.67 9.51
C ASP A 744 25.09 19.49 8.55
N GLY A 745 24.86 19.78 7.26
CA GLY A 745 24.66 18.76 6.21
C GLY A 745 23.83 19.28 5.05
N HIS A 746 23.56 18.39 4.09
CA HIS A 746 22.71 18.71 2.95
C HIS A 746 21.24 18.46 3.32
N VAL A 747 20.43 19.51 3.21
CA VAL A 747 19.01 19.50 3.59
C VAL A 747 18.14 19.16 2.39
N LEU A 748 17.23 18.18 2.57
CA LEU A 748 16.15 17.89 1.65
C LEU A 748 14.84 18.11 2.41
N ASP A 749 14.12 19.16 2.05
CA ASP A 749 12.84 19.49 2.62
C ASP A 749 11.72 18.69 1.94
N LYS A 750 10.86 18.08 2.75
CA LYS A 750 9.65 17.40 2.30
C LYS A 750 8.42 17.98 3.03
N THR A 751 7.23 17.46 2.74
CA THR A 751 6.00 18.04 3.29
C THR A 751 5.93 17.96 4.82
N THR A 752 6.32 16.82 5.40
CA THR A 752 6.19 16.52 6.84
C THR A 752 7.54 16.42 7.54
N SER A 753 8.62 16.37 6.79
CA SER A 753 9.95 16.20 7.35
C SER A 753 11.02 17.05 6.67
N ARG A 754 12.10 17.28 7.39
CA ARG A 754 13.37 17.86 6.90
C ARG A 754 14.46 16.80 7.07
N MET A 755 15.07 16.39 5.98
CA MET A 755 16.07 15.31 5.94
C MET A 755 17.45 15.90 5.75
N ILE A 756 18.36 15.63 6.67
CA ILE A 756 19.71 16.15 6.65
C ILE A 756 20.70 15.01 6.39
N PHE A 757 21.41 15.09 5.28
CA PHE A 757 22.41 14.12 4.85
C PHE A 757 23.80 14.62 5.19
N HIS A 758 24.50 13.88 6.05
CA HIS A 758 25.89 14.14 6.37
C HIS A 758 26.78 13.09 5.71
N TRP A 759 27.57 13.52 4.72
CA TRP A 759 28.49 12.66 3.98
C TRP A 759 29.89 12.71 4.60
N PRO A 760 30.37 11.64 5.27
CA PRO A 760 31.68 11.65 5.92
C PRO A 760 32.80 11.96 4.95
N GLY A 761 33.66 12.91 5.29
CA GLY A 761 34.79 13.36 4.50
C GLY A 761 34.48 14.40 3.41
N LEU A 762 33.24 14.49 2.93
CA LEU A 762 32.85 15.48 1.92
C LEU A 762 32.60 16.85 2.56
N ASP A 763 32.00 16.90 3.72
CA ASP A 763 31.67 18.15 4.44
C ASP A 763 32.90 18.84 5.02
N GLU A 764 34.00 18.12 5.23
CA GLU A 764 35.28 18.68 5.65
C GLU A 764 36.02 19.39 4.50
N ASP A 765 36.00 18.84 3.29
CA ASP A 765 36.62 19.43 2.10
C ASP A 765 35.89 20.69 1.64
N MET A 766 34.59 20.79 1.81
CA MET A 766 33.79 21.97 1.47
C MET A 766 34.07 23.17 2.38
N ARG A 767 34.40 22.93 3.65
CA ARG A 767 34.81 23.97 4.61
C ARG A 767 36.21 24.51 4.26
N GLY A 768 37.10 23.66 3.74
CA GLY A 768 38.46 24.04 3.29
C GLY A 768 38.44 24.93 2.06
N THR A 769 37.56 24.68 1.10
CA THR A 769 37.44 25.51 -0.13
C THR A 769 36.76 26.84 0.12
N ALA A 770 35.81 26.97 1.01
CA ALA A 770 35.17 28.23 1.39
C ALA A 770 36.13 29.14 2.18
N ALA A 771 36.98 28.56 3.05
CA ALA A 771 38.01 29.31 3.79
C ALA A 771 39.17 29.79 2.88
N GLY A 772 39.42 29.08 1.77
CA GLY A 772 40.44 29.47 0.78
C GLY A 772 40.03 30.65 -0.14
N LEU A 773 38.73 30.84 -0.36
CA LEU A 773 38.20 31.92 -1.20
C LEU A 773 38.00 33.24 -0.46
N THR A 774 37.92 33.23 0.88
CA THR A 774 37.83 34.45 1.70
C THR A 774 39.18 35.13 1.98
N ASN A 775 40.30 34.43 1.78
CA ASN A 775 41.66 35.01 2.02
C ASN A 775 42.39 35.51 0.76
N ALA A 776 41.76 35.53 -0.41
CA ALA A 776 42.38 36.03 -1.65
C ALA A 776 41.89 37.43 -2.05
N GLY A 777 41.15 38.15 -1.19
CA GLY A 777 40.49 39.44 -1.50
C GLY A 777 40.99 40.67 -0.77
N ASP A 778 42.09 40.59 0.02
CA ASP A 778 42.62 41.79 0.71
C ASP A 778 44.13 41.88 0.62
N ASP A 779 44.65 42.12 -0.58
CA ASP A 779 45.97 42.73 -0.82
C ASP A 779 46.04 43.24 -2.25
N ARG A 780 45.48 44.48 -2.46
CA ARG A 780 45.99 45.51 -3.38
C ARG A 780 45.25 46.85 -3.21
#